data_0ac40e12860befe705c49d3518913b8d
#
_entry.id   0ac40e12860befe705c49d3518913b8d
#
_cell.length_a   1.000
_cell.length_b   1.000
_cell.length_c   1.000
_cell.angle_alpha   90.00
_cell.angle_beta   90.00
_cell.angle_gamma   90.00
#
_symmetry.space_group_name_H-M   'P 1'
#
loop_
_entity.id
_entity.type
_entity.pdbx_description
1 polymer ?
#
loop_
_entity_poly.entity_id
_entity_poly.type
_entity_poly.pdbx_seq_one_letter_code
_entity_poly.pdbx_strand_id
1 'polypeptide(L)'
;MPELNAKLFGTPAVSVDGREITLPYKKADALLYYLILKRKTTRSELIGLLYEDTDSATALKNLRHAIYTIRKAFAFDPFVPGQRSIVEFSADVEIACDVYDFERGDMLSAYHGEFLKDFNVSHSSAFDAWLSDQRNLYQSQYLHQLLAAEKEAYYAGKLDLAEKYGTEYIAIDPLEESAFSTLMQVYRDQKKFRKALGLYHTLCKNLSDEFSISPLKETSALYYQIVDAWNTSTYKLEVGSDQQLIGKDAVLHKLVSLCNGSRLESDKICALIQGKTGVGKTYLINYILHQYDFSGWAICQASCYQSEMNTVLAPWNTIMLQLIPKFESENIRIPDVYIKTAAGLFPCLSVECQHNFSGISSDYPAGADYLAALESTLLILEDIHWIDNNSADLLSMLLHRLRSTNITIICTSRDILQPYAQQVLNNAVRDKLLDVYNIDAFSQEETTRFVNFYAPGRYSQKEIDNLYQSTEGNGLFLVQLLDSMHESNGLKNIPASADSIIQMRLAGLSSDELQVLDVISVFRDWAPFDILTSLLTKTPLELLYLCDQLKQKNLLTESTRGKVLGYSFTHERVKAMLSQRQSESARRILHLRAAQYLEAQLGSDGSTDLYDQLVQHFTAGGDTFKAFKYKVLSLDAFAGMCYELMPILTDGSDALTVKEDGLTGYFQILERELASLRSTQFGANAKELDQLERQLLYVESRYYIHGGEYDAGLPVVGQLLKSSTTAGDWQMAANAHLQFIYYAIQTYDLPVMREHLRLGMQYKSRLENTPDWGKFLRLQGLMYLMIGEYDKCRSWLDRSISFFESLDADGEGRYVISIAGAYNYIAETYRLERNFDKALEYYDKAILFNQRRGSYPGAAIIYTDYGVAAYQSGEKEVARELLSYAEELYQSFHEYSQMPIALSYLALFDVEDGQYVSAAARLSKALDVGRKMGSPWWNGITLYITWKIRLLLEKQAINVPELSVLWPQDKRKHCIECLDCLHRLEPRTETAEMEQTLEALNAEKAES
;
A
#
# COMPACT_ATOMS: atom_id res chain seq x y z
N MET A 1 52.81 -31.62 -39.25
CA MET A 1 51.56 -32.37 -39.01
C MET A 1 50.40 -31.47 -39.48
N PRO A 2 49.37 -31.99 -40.06
CA PRO A 2 48.20 -31.16 -40.39
C PRO A 2 47.51 -30.73 -39.09
N GLU A 3 47.21 -29.46 -39.00
CA GLU A 3 46.59 -28.84 -37.82
C GLU A 3 45.09 -28.69 -38.03
N LEU A 4 44.33 -29.38 -37.16
CA LEU A 4 42.87 -29.26 -37.15
C LEU A 4 42.49 -28.28 -36.03
N ASN A 5 41.87 -27.19 -36.38
CA ASN A 5 41.38 -26.17 -35.44
C ASN A 5 39.86 -26.23 -35.36
N ALA A 6 39.31 -26.52 -34.16
CA ALA A 6 37.91 -26.66 -33.90
C ALA A 6 37.45 -25.62 -32.86
N LYS A 7 36.47 -24.82 -33.24
CA LYS A 7 35.73 -23.94 -32.31
C LYS A 7 34.36 -24.53 -32.11
N LEU A 8 34.12 -25.04 -30.90
CA LEU A 8 32.88 -25.73 -30.54
C LEU A 8 32.03 -24.95 -29.53
N PHE A 9 32.59 -23.94 -28.91
CA PHE A 9 31.81 -22.98 -28.12
C PHE A 9 31.29 -21.84 -29.01
N GLY A 10 29.99 -21.58 -28.93
CA GLY A 10 29.28 -20.72 -29.89
C GLY A 10 28.88 -21.46 -31.17
N THR A 11 28.80 -20.76 -32.32
CA THR A 11 28.53 -21.40 -33.61
C THR A 11 29.70 -22.27 -34.01
N PRO A 12 29.50 -23.59 -34.17
CA PRO A 12 30.58 -24.51 -34.40
C PRO A 12 31.26 -24.30 -35.77
N ALA A 13 32.58 -24.27 -35.74
CA ALA A 13 33.41 -24.13 -36.92
C ALA A 13 34.65 -25.04 -36.84
N VAL A 14 34.96 -25.75 -37.91
CA VAL A 14 36.16 -26.61 -37.98
C VAL A 14 36.98 -26.24 -39.24
N SER A 15 38.27 -26.09 -39.03
CA SER A 15 39.18 -25.78 -40.12
C SER A 15 40.41 -26.68 -40.08
N VAL A 16 41.03 -26.95 -41.21
CA VAL A 16 42.28 -27.71 -41.35
C VAL A 16 43.28 -26.86 -42.16
N ASP A 17 44.47 -26.66 -41.56
CA ASP A 17 45.51 -25.80 -42.13
C ASP A 17 44.96 -24.43 -42.58
N GLY A 18 44.03 -23.84 -41.80
CA GLY A 18 43.36 -22.55 -42.07
C GLY A 18 42.24 -22.57 -43.10
N ARG A 19 41.89 -23.73 -43.63
CA ARG A 19 40.74 -23.90 -44.57
C ARG A 19 39.54 -24.45 -43.81
N GLU A 20 38.38 -23.75 -43.87
CA GLU A 20 37.15 -24.17 -43.23
C GLU A 20 36.59 -25.44 -43.93
N ILE A 21 36.16 -26.41 -43.12
CA ILE A 21 35.53 -27.64 -43.55
C ILE A 21 34.05 -27.54 -43.39
N THR A 22 33.31 -27.67 -44.48
CA THR A 22 31.85 -27.79 -44.51
C THR A 22 31.46 -29.18 -44.99
N LEU A 23 30.63 -29.85 -44.19
CA LEU A 23 30.12 -31.16 -44.57
C LEU A 23 28.68 -31.05 -45.14
N PRO A 24 28.27 -31.94 -46.07
CA PRO A 24 27.04 -31.78 -46.83
C PRO A 24 25.76 -32.06 -46.02
N TYR A 25 25.85 -32.56 -44.78
CA TYR A 25 24.71 -32.85 -43.94
C TYR A 25 25.08 -32.93 -42.43
N LYS A 26 24.14 -32.49 -41.57
CA LYS A 26 24.36 -32.31 -40.13
C LYS A 26 24.79 -33.56 -39.35
N LYS A 27 24.39 -34.81 -39.74
CA LYS A 27 24.86 -36.05 -39.08
C LYS A 27 26.35 -36.31 -39.30
N ALA A 28 26.95 -35.81 -40.40
CA ALA A 28 28.38 -35.87 -40.60
C ALA A 28 29.12 -34.84 -39.73
N ASP A 29 28.57 -33.64 -39.58
CA ASP A 29 29.11 -32.64 -38.67
C ASP A 29 29.04 -33.14 -37.23
N ALA A 30 27.90 -33.67 -36.75
CA ALA A 30 27.72 -34.27 -35.44
C ALA A 30 28.76 -35.39 -35.16
N LEU A 31 28.98 -36.27 -36.16
CA LEU A 31 29.98 -37.30 -36.04
C LEU A 31 31.41 -36.71 -35.90
N LEU A 32 31.72 -35.67 -36.67
CA LEU A 32 33.02 -35.00 -36.64
C LEU A 32 33.23 -34.32 -35.24
N TYR A 33 32.26 -33.57 -34.76
CA TYR A 33 32.35 -32.90 -33.46
C TYR A 33 32.49 -33.89 -32.31
N TYR A 34 31.71 -34.98 -32.32
CA TYR A 34 31.82 -36.03 -31.34
C TYR A 34 33.20 -36.71 -31.36
N LEU A 35 33.72 -37.01 -32.56
CA LEU A 35 35.06 -37.61 -32.70
C LEU A 35 36.20 -36.66 -32.30
N ILE A 36 36.07 -35.36 -32.55
CA ILE A 36 37.03 -34.35 -32.07
C ILE A 36 37.11 -34.45 -30.53
N LEU A 37 36.00 -34.50 -29.82
CA LEU A 37 36.01 -34.55 -28.36
C LEU A 37 36.50 -35.87 -27.79
N LYS A 38 36.03 -37.02 -28.32
CA LYS A 38 36.34 -38.35 -27.79
C LYS A 38 37.64 -38.92 -28.32
N ARG A 39 38.19 -38.40 -29.42
CA ARG A 39 39.36 -38.90 -30.14
C ARG A 39 39.24 -40.35 -30.62
N LYS A 40 38.59 -41.20 -29.84
CA LYS A 40 38.45 -42.65 -30.04
C LYS A 40 37.10 -43.14 -29.53
N THR A 41 36.32 -43.88 -30.35
CA THR A 41 35.05 -44.45 -29.97
C THR A 41 34.69 -45.68 -30.78
N THR A 42 33.73 -46.47 -30.30
CA THR A 42 33.31 -47.68 -31.05
C THR A 42 32.22 -47.34 -32.11
N ARG A 43 32.18 -48.13 -33.17
CA ARG A 43 31.13 -47.98 -34.16
C ARG A 43 29.74 -48.27 -33.62
N SER A 44 29.63 -49.15 -32.63
CA SER A 44 28.37 -49.43 -31.94
C SER A 44 27.85 -48.21 -31.18
N GLU A 45 28.74 -47.52 -30.51
CA GLU A 45 28.43 -46.27 -29.78
C GLU A 45 27.94 -45.17 -30.75
N LEU A 46 28.63 -44.97 -31.85
CA LEU A 46 28.26 -44.01 -32.88
C LEU A 46 26.92 -44.35 -33.57
N ILE A 47 26.59 -45.62 -33.71
CA ILE A 47 25.30 -46.05 -34.26
C ILE A 47 24.20 -45.75 -33.26
N GLY A 48 24.40 -46.10 -31.99
CA GLY A 48 23.45 -45.79 -30.94
C GLY A 48 23.21 -44.29 -30.77
N LEU A 49 24.26 -43.47 -30.96
CA LEU A 49 24.17 -42.02 -30.82
C LEU A 49 23.46 -41.32 -31.99
N LEU A 50 23.77 -41.74 -33.25
CA LEU A 50 23.33 -40.96 -34.43
C LEU A 50 22.26 -41.66 -35.28
N TYR A 51 22.05 -42.98 -35.12
CA TYR A 51 21.21 -43.81 -36.00
C TYR A 51 20.33 -44.81 -35.25
N GLU A 52 19.94 -44.50 -34.01
CA GLU A 52 19.16 -45.38 -33.09
C GLU A 52 17.81 -45.82 -33.74
N ASP A 53 17.16 -44.95 -34.49
CA ASP A 53 15.86 -45.19 -35.14
C ASP A 53 15.98 -46.02 -36.45
N THR A 54 17.19 -46.50 -36.80
CA THR A 54 17.47 -47.15 -38.08
C THR A 54 17.86 -48.61 -37.83
N ASP A 55 17.45 -49.50 -38.72
CA ASP A 55 17.91 -50.90 -38.62
C ASP A 55 19.43 -50.99 -38.69
N SER A 56 20.01 -52.00 -37.98
CA SER A 56 21.46 -52.17 -37.84
C SER A 56 22.26 -52.18 -39.16
N ALA A 57 21.72 -52.74 -40.25
CA ALA A 57 22.41 -52.85 -41.53
C ALA A 57 22.46 -51.47 -42.20
N THR A 58 21.36 -50.73 -42.19
CA THR A 58 21.24 -49.37 -42.73
C THR A 58 22.02 -48.39 -41.91
N ALA A 59 21.97 -48.47 -40.55
CA ALA A 59 22.77 -47.66 -39.66
C ALA A 59 24.29 -47.81 -39.92
N LEU A 60 24.80 -49.05 -40.11
CA LEU A 60 26.19 -49.29 -40.42
C LEU A 60 26.59 -48.73 -41.82
N LYS A 61 25.68 -48.77 -42.78
CA LYS A 61 25.86 -48.16 -44.10
C LYS A 61 25.94 -46.63 -43.98
N ASN A 62 25.04 -46.02 -43.26
CA ASN A 62 25.01 -44.62 -43.07
C ASN A 62 26.25 -44.12 -42.30
N LEU A 63 26.68 -44.83 -41.28
CA LEU A 63 27.91 -44.50 -40.55
C LEU A 63 29.13 -44.58 -41.45
N ARG A 64 29.26 -45.63 -42.30
CA ARG A 64 30.37 -45.74 -43.29
C ARG A 64 30.35 -44.55 -44.24
N HIS A 65 29.18 -44.16 -44.71
CA HIS A 65 29.01 -43.01 -45.59
C HIS A 65 29.43 -41.71 -44.94
N ALA A 66 29.05 -41.46 -43.62
CA ALA A 66 29.47 -40.31 -42.85
C ALA A 66 30.99 -40.26 -42.68
N ILE A 67 31.61 -41.37 -42.31
CA ILE A 67 33.09 -41.49 -42.20
C ILE A 67 33.77 -41.22 -43.53
N TYR A 68 33.22 -41.73 -44.59
CA TYR A 68 33.73 -41.47 -45.96
C TYR A 68 33.59 -40.00 -46.35
N THR A 69 32.48 -39.36 -46.02
CA THR A 69 32.23 -37.93 -46.25
C THR A 69 33.23 -37.05 -45.52
N ILE A 70 33.54 -37.38 -44.27
CA ILE A 70 34.57 -36.69 -43.47
C ILE A 70 35.93 -36.87 -44.14
N ARG A 71 36.32 -38.11 -44.47
CA ARG A 71 37.61 -38.42 -45.17
C ARG A 71 37.77 -37.63 -46.47
N LYS A 72 36.70 -37.47 -47.23
CA LYS A 72 36.73 -36.71 -48.48
C LYS A 72 36.88 -35.22 -48.31
N ALA A 73 36.38 -34.67 -47.17
CA ALA A 73 36.51 -33.28 -46.86
C ALA A 73 37.90 -32.87 -46.37
N PHE A 74 38.67 -33.83 -45.89
CA PHE A 74 40.06 -33.66 -45.51
C PHE A 74 40.99 -33.96 -46.69
N ALA A 75 42.08 -33.21 -46.81
CA ALA A 75 43.09 -33.48 -47.86
C ALA A 75 43.97 -34.75 -47.59
N PHE A 76 43.79 -35.42 -46.46
CA PHE A 76 44.46 -36.61 -45.98
C PHE A 76 43.46 -37.46 -45.18
N ASP A 77 43.81 -38.70 -44.84
CA ASP A 77 42.99 -39.58 -44.05
C ASP A 77 43.14 -39.22 -42.57
N PRO A 78 42.13 -38.63 -41.93
CA PRO A 78 42.25 -38.19 -40.53
C PRO A 78 42.14 -39.35 -39.53
N PHE A 79 41.79 -40.55 -39.94
CA PHE A 79 41.54 -41.71 -39.09
C PHE A 79 42.59 -42.79 -39.16
N VAL A 80 42.81 -43.53 -38.10
CA VAL A 80 43.71 -44.69 -38.09
C VAL A 80 43.20 -45.81 -39.05
N PRO A 81 43.94 -46.23 -40.07
CA PRO A 81 43.49 -47.25 -41.02
C PRO A 81 43.40 -48.63 -40.36
N GLY A 82 42.55 -49.49 -40.90
CA GLY A 82 42.49 -50.94 -40.58
C GLY A 82 41.65 -51.34 -39.36
N GLN A 83 41.11 -50.44 -38.59
CA GLN A 83 40.25 -50.74 -37.44
C GLN A 83 38.80 -51.02 -37.87
N ARG A 84 38.30 -52.28 -37.59
CA ARG A 84 36.94 -52.69 -37.98
C ARG A 84 35.85 -52.33 -37.01
N SER A 85 36.14 -52.21 -35.72
CA SER A 85 35.17 -51.94 -34.65
C SER A 85 35.27 -50.55 -34.02
N ILE A 86 36.39 -49.87 -34.24
CA ILE A 86 36.71 -48.53 -33.61
C ILE A 86 36.88 -47.49 -34.72
N VAL A 87 36.59 -46.24 -34.41
CA VAL A 87 36.93 -45.04 -35.14
C VAL A 87 37.83 -44.19 -34.26
N GLU A 88 39.03 -43.86 -34.74
CA GLU A 88 40.03 -43.15 -33.93
C GLU A 88 40.77 -42.13 -34.81
N PHE A 89 40.95 -40.88 -34.36
CA PHE A 89 41.77 -39.94 -35.08
C PHE A 89 43.26 -40.38 -35.06
N SER A 90 43.93 -40.16 -36.18
CA SER A 90 45.38 -40.48 -36.29
C SER A 90 46.18 -39.59 -35.30
N ALA A 91 47.20 -40.16 -34.68
CA ALA A 91 48.10 -39.42 -33.80
C ALA A 91 48.93 -38.35 -34.57
N ASP A 92 48.96 -38.48 -35.93
CA ASP A 92 49.62 -37.51 -36.79
C ASP A 92 48.83 -36.25 -37.05
N VAL A 93 47.60 -36.14 -36.48
CA VAL A 93 46.71 -34.95 -36.58
C VAL A 93 46.77 -34.20 -35.27
N GLU A 94 47.30 -33.02 -35.29
CA GLU A 94 47.27 -32.11 -34.14
C GLU A 94 45.90 -31.45 -34.11
N ILE A 95 45.12 -31.61 -32.99
CA ILE A 95 43.81 -31.02 -32.84
C ILE A 95 43.91 -29.94 -31.78
N ALA A 96 43.74 -28.69 -32.21
CA ALA A 96 43.50 -27.55 -31.38
C ALA A 96 41.97 -27.36 -31.23
N CYS A 97 41.46 -27.36 -29.99
CA CYS A 97 40.03 -27.25 -29.75
C CYS A 97 39.80 -26.38 -28.50
N ASP A 98 38.91 -25.41 -28.62
CA ASP A 98 38.53 -24.51 -27.51
C ASP A 98 37.96 -25.28 -26.30
N VAL A 99 37.30 -26.44 -26.50
CA VAL A 99 36.87 -27.33 -25.42
C VAL A 99 38.07 -27.92 -24.66
N TYR A 100 39.13 -28.25 -25.33
CA TYR A 100 40.35 -28.74 -24.67
C TYR A 100 41.05 -27.69 -23.85
N ASP A 101 41.06 -26.45 -24.33
CA ASP A 101 41.63 -25.33 -23.55
C ASP A 101 40.75 -25.04 -22.30
N PHE A 102 39.43 -25.16 -22.47
CA PHE A 102 38.47 -25.08 -21.37
C PHE A 102 38.75 -26.18 -20.30
N GLU A 103 38.90 -27.45 -20.72
CA GLU A 103 39.13 -28.57 -19.81
C GLU A 103 40.50 -28.52 -19.17
N ARG A 104 41.48 -27.85 -19.76
CA ARG A 104 42.84 -27.60 -19.17
C ARG A 104 42.87 -26.50 -18.11
N GLY A 105 41.75 -25.77 -17.94
CA GLY A 105 41.60 -24.76 -16.91
C GLY A 105 41.51 -23.30 -17.40
N ASP A 106 41.63 -23.07 -18.72
CA ASP A 106 41.47 -21.73 -19.30
C ASP A 106 39.98 -21.43 -19.67
N MET A 107 39.11 -21.68 -18.66
CA MET A 107 37.65 -21.67 -18.87
C MET A 107 37.14 -20.28 -19.25
N LEU A 108 37.66 -19.21 -18.65
CA LEU A 108 37.17 -17.84 -18.85
C LEU A 108 37.53 -17.29 -20.24
N SER A 109 38.61 -17.77 -20.87
CA SER A 109 39.05 -17.33 -22.20
C SER A 109 38.55 -18.25 -23.32
N ALA A 110 38.31 -19.53 -23.03
CA ALA A 110 37.90 -20.51 -24.01
C ALA A 110 36.38 -20.53 -24.25
N TYR A 111 35.56 -20.19 -23.28
CA TYR A 111 34.11 -20.23 -23.37
C TYR A 111 33.57 -18.98 -24.11
N HIS A 112 33.21 -19.14 -25.39
CA HIS A 112 32.68 -18.04 -26.20
C HIS A 112 31.15 -18.12 -26.44
N GLY A 113 30.44 -18.96 -25.69
CA GLY A 113 28.99 -19.17 -25.76
C GLY A 113 28.62 -20.64 -25.61
N GLU A 114 27.34 -20.94 -25.73
CA GLU A 114 26.82 -22.29 -25.55
C GLU A 114 27.51 -23.29 -26.47
N PHE A 115 27.83 -24.48 -25.93
CA PHE A 115 28.45 -25.56 -26.69
C PHE A 115 27.56 -25.97 -27.89
N LEU A 116 28.14 -25.96 -29.11
CA LEU A 116 27.45 -26.21 -30.38
C LEU A 116 26.14 -25.41 -30.53
N LYS A 117 26.22 -24.08 -30.29
CA LYS A 117 25.08 -23.18 -30.35
C LYS A 117 24.33 -23.31 -31.68
N ASP A 118 22.99 -23.36 -31.65
CA ASP A 118 22.09 -23.50 -32.82
C ASP A 118 22.28 -24.76 -33.63
N PHE A 119 23.09 -25.75 -33.16
CA PHE A 119 23.26 -27.01 -33.78
C PHE A 119 22.29 -28.05 -33.23
N ASN A 120 21.56 -28.70 -34.11
CA ASN A 120 20.66 -29.80 -33.82
C ASN A 120 20.67 -30.84 -34.96
N VAL A 121 20.36 -32.09 -34.63
CA VAL A 121 20.36 -33.21 -35.61
C VAL A 121 18.98 -33.86 -35.61
N SER A 122 18.32 -33.83 -36.80
CA SER A 122 17.00 -34.44 -36.92
C SER A 122 17.07 -35.97 -36.80
N HIS A 123 16.13 -36.58 -36.09
CA HIS A 123 16.01 -38.03 -35.87
C HIS A 123 17.26 -38.64 -35.20
N SER A 124 17.70 -38.10 -34.08
CA SER A 124 18.83 -38.59 -33.29
C SER A 124 18.66 -38.17 -31.83
N SER A 125 17.66 -38.76 -31.13
CA SER A 125 17.30 -38.36 -29.74
C SER A 125 18.44 -38.61 -28.74
N ALA A 126 19.24 -39.68 -28.97
CA ALA A 126 20.41 -39.96 -28.14
C ALA A 126 21.52 -38.90 -28.30
N PHE A 127 21.68 -38.34 -29.51
CA PHE A 127 22.65 -37.25 -29.73
C PHE A 127 22.16 -35.95 -29.10
N ASP A 128 20.87 -35.66 -29.21
CA ASP A 128 20.28 -34.43 -28.59
C ASP A 128 20.34 -34.49 -27.05
N ALA A 129 20.12 -35.68 -26.46
CA ALA A 129 20.31 -35.88 -25.02
C ALA A 129 21.79 -35.69 -24.63
N TRP A 130 22.71 -36.32 -25.34
CA TRP A 130 24.14 -36.11 -25.10
C TRP A 130 24.57 -34.65 -25.26
N LEU A 131 24.05 -33.97 -26.26
CA LEU A 131 24.34 -32.56 -26.52
C LEU A 131 23.82 -31.67 -25.37
N SER A 132 22.61 -31.94 -24.87
CA SER A 132 22.03 -31.27 -23.74
C SER A 132 22.86 -31.47 -22.45
N ASP A 133 23.30 -32.71 -22.21
CA ASP A 133 24.16 -33.03 -21.06
C ASP A 133 25.49 -32.30 -21.13
N GLN A 134 26.13 -32.24 -22.31
CA GLN A 134 27.40 -31.52 -22.48
C GLN A 134 27.22 -30.00 -22.35
N ARG A 135 26.14 -29.44 -22.89
CA ARG A 135 25.80 -28.01 -22.69
C ARG A 135 25.67 -27.68 -21.23
N ASN A 136 24.85 -28.43 -20.50
CA ASN A 136 24.65 -28.24 -19.08
C ASN A 136 25.96 -28.37 -18.27
N LEU A 137 26.77 -29.37 -18.60
CA LEU A 137 28.05 -29.61 -17.93
C LEU A 137 29.03 -28.45 -18.13
N TYR A 138 29.27 -28.02 -19.38
CA TYR A 138 30.21 -26.93 -19.65
C TYR A 138 29.69 -25.57 -19.11
N GLN A 139 28.40 -25.33 -19.26
CA GLN A 139 27.78 -24.11 -18.69
C GLN A 139 27.90 -24.07 -17.18
N SER A 140 27.62 -25.16 -16.47
CA SER A 140 27.76 -25.25 -15.02
C SER A 140 29.21 -25.05 -14.57
N GLN A 141 30.18 -25.66 -15.24
CA GLN A 141 31.60 -25.48 -14.94
C GLN A 141 32.05 -24.01 -15.19
N TYR A 142 31.62 -23.43 -16.31
CA TYR A 142 31.89 -22.03 -16.61
C TYR A 142 31.31 -21.06 -15.58
N LEU A 143 30.05 -21.23 -15.21
CA LEU A 143 29.39 -20.40 -14.19
C LEU A 143 30.10 -20.51 -12.85
N HIS A 144 30.47 -21.73 -12.43
CA HIS A 144 31.22 -21.92 -11.19
C HIS A 144 32.57 -21.16 -11.19
N GLN A 145 33.32 -21.22 -12.29
CA GLN A 145 34.59 -20.52 -12.43
C GLN A 145 34.40 -19.01 -12.53
N LEU A 146 33.32 -18.54 -13.21
CA LEU A 146 32.99 -17.13 -13.36
C LEU A 146 32.63 -16.50 -12.01
N LEU A 147 31.85 -17.21 -11.19
CA LEU A 147 31.50 -16.78 -9.84
C LEU A 147 32.73 -16.70 -8.92
N ALA A 148 33.61 -17.66 -9.03
CA ALA A 148 34.88 -17.65 -8.28
C ALA A 148 35.78 -16.46 -8.69
N ALA A 149 35.89 -16.20 -9.99
CA ALA A 149 36.65 -15.11 -10.57
C ALA A 149 36.07 -13.73 -10.23
N GLU A 150 34.75 -13.60 -10.18
CA GLU A 150 34.04 -12.39 -9.72
C GLU A 150 34.48 -12.05 -8.27
N LYS A 151 34.31 -13.04 -7.38
CA LYS A 151 34.69 -12.87 -5.96
C LYS A 151 36.17 -12.58 -5.77
N GLU A 152 37.05 -13.31 -6.46
CA GLU A 152 38.48 -13.06 -6.38
C GLU A 152 38.85 -11.63 -6.87
N ALA A 153 38.26 -11.20 -7.99
CA ALA A 153 38.45 -9.86 -8.52
C ALA A 153 37.95 -8.79 -7.55
N TYR A 154 36.79 -9.02 -6.93
CA TYR A 154 36.25 -8.11 -5.91
C TYR A 154 37.17 -7.98 -4.70
N TYR A 155 37.61 -9.10 -4.09
CA TYR A 155 38.52 -9.06 -2.93
C TYR A 155 39.92 -8.54 -3.27
N ALA A 156 40.34 -8.66 -4.54
CA ALA A 156 41.59 -8.07 -5.02
C ALA A 156 41.45 -6.57 -5.34
N GLY A 157 40.26 -5.95 -5.15
CA GLY A 157 40.02 -4.53 -5.43
C GLY A 157 39.92 -4.19 -6.93
N LYS A 158 39.85 -5.18 -7.81
CA LYS A 158 39.74 -5.00 -9.27
C LYS A 158 38.23 -4.88 -9.67
N LEU A 159 37.63 -3.78 -9.27
CA LEU A 159 36.16 -3.60 -9.35
C LEU A 159 35.62 -3.68 -10.79
N ASP A 160 36.33 -3.14 -11.79
CA ASP A 160 35.89 -3.19 -13.20
C ASP A 160 35.91 -4.62 -13.75
N LEU A 161 36.85 -5.46 -13.29
CA LEU A 161 36.92 -6.85 -13.68
C LEU A 161 35.82 -7.67 -12.99
N ALA A 162 35.55 -7.40 -11.71
CA ALA A 162 34.44 -8.01 -10.99
C ALA A 162 33.09 -7.60 -11.60
N GLU A 163 32.89 -6.32 -11.98
CA GLU A 163 31.70 -5.85 -12.71
C GLU A 163 31.50 -6.63 -14.01
N LYS A 164 32.58 -6.87 -14.77
CA LYS A 164 32.50 -7.64 -16.02
C LYS A 164 32.04 -9.08 -15.76
N TYR A 165 32.67 -9.78 -14.82
CA TYR A 165 32.35 -11.19 -14.54
C TYR A 165 30.97 -11.35 -13.94
N GLY A 166 30.55 -10.49 -13.00
CA GLY A 166 29.23 -10.53 -12.38
C GLY A 166 28.12 -10.25 -13.40
N THR A 167 28.31 -9.26 -14.28
CA THR A 167 27.36 -8.94 -15.34
C THR A 167 27.19 -10.10 -16.34
N GLU A 168 28.29 -10.77 -16.66
CA GLU A 168 28.28 -11.93 -17.56
C GLU A 168 27.59 -13.13 -16.91
N TYR A 169 27.83 -13.34 -15.60
CA TYR A 169 27.18 -14.39 -14.82
C TYR A 169 25.65 -14.24 -14.81
N ILE A 170 25.15 -13.08 -14.38
CA ILE A 170 23.71 -12.85 -14.26
C ILE A 170 22.95 -12.84 -15.60
N ALA A 171 23.68 -12.62 -16.72
CA ALA A 171 23.11 -12.74 -18.05
C ALA A 171 22.84 -14.21 -18.45
N ILE A 172 23.59 -15.17 -17.86
CA ILE A 172 23.45 -16.61 -18.13
C ILE A 172 22.53 -17.26 -17.10
N ASP A 173 22.75 -16.95 -15.81
CA ASP A 173 21.93 -17.44 -14.70
C ASP A 173 21.40 -16.26 -13.88
N PRO A 174 20.15 -15.85 -14.10
CA PRO A 174 19.54 -14.72 -13.43
C PRO A 174 18.97 -15.04 -12.03
N LEU A 175 19.24 -16.24 -11.48
CA LEU A 175 18.66 -16.71 -10.22
C LEU A 175 19.69 -16.87 -9.08
N GLU A 176 20.99 -16.84 -9.38
CA GLU A 176 22.06 -17.06 -8.39
C GLU A 176 22.31 -15.79 -7.53
N GLU A 177 21.76 -15.77 -6.32
CA GLU A 177 21.85 -14.62 -5.40
C GLU A 177 23.28 -14.20 -5.05
N SER A 178 24.22 -15.13 -5.00
CA SER A 178 25.61 -14.85 -4.63
C SER A 178 26.31 -13.94 -5.65
N ALA A 179 26.02 -14.12 -6.95
CA ALA A 179 26.52 -13.25 -8.01
C ALA A 179 25.90 -11.86 -7.92
N PHE A 180 24.58 -11.79 -7.73
CA PHE A 180 23.91 -10.50 -7.52
C PHE A 180 24.47 -9.75 -6.30
N SER A 181 24.65 -10.43 -5.17
CA SER A 181 25.18 -9.83 -3.95
C SER A 181 26.59 -9.28 -4.14
N THR A 182 27.49 -10.03 -4.79
CA THR A 182 28.85 -9.58 -5.08
C THR A 182 28.85 -8.37 -6.02
N LEU A 183 28.04 -8.41 -7.09
CA LEU A 183 27.92 -7.30 -8.03
C LEU A 183 27.29 -6.05 -7.40
N MET A 184 26.33 -6.22 -6.49
CA MET A 184 25.78 -5.12 -5.67
C MET A 184 26.85 -4.48 -4.80
N GLN A 185 27.74 -5.27 -4.18
CA GLN A 185 28.87 -4.76 -3.40
C GLN A 185 29.88 -4.00 -4.30
N VAL A 186 30.18 -4.54 -5.49
CA VAL A 186 31.02 -3.86 -6.49
C VAL A 186 30.43 -2.48 -6.85
N TYR A 187 29.13 -2.41 -7.14
CA TYR A 187 28.47 -1.14 -7.47
C TYR A 187 28.40 -0.20 -6.26
N ARG A 188 28.22 -0.70 -5.05
CA ARG A 188 28.29 0.10 -3.84
C ARG A 188 29.69 0.76 -3.70
N ASP A 189 30.75 -0.03 -3.85
CA ASP A 189 32.13 0.44 -3.67
C ASP A 189 32.58 1.37 -4.81
N GLN A 190 32.02 1.20 -6.01
CA GLN A 190 32.14 2.15 -7.14
C GLN A 190 31.24 3.39 -6.98
N LYS A 191 30.43 3.47 -5.91
CA LYS A 191 29.40 4.52 -5.70
C LYS A 191 28.33 4.58 -6.79
N LYS A 192 28.10 3.49 -7.51
CA LYS A 192 27.04 3.32 -8.51
C LYS A 192 25.78 2.77 -7.83
N PHE A 193 25.31 3.42 -6.76
CA PHE A 193 24.25 2.90 -5.88
C PHE A 193 22.97 2.51 -6.63
N ARG A 194 22.58 3.28 -7.63
CA ARG A 194 21.39 2.97 -8.44
C ARG A 194 21.47 1.65 -9.20
N LYS A 195 22.66 1.35 -9.75
CA LYS A 195 22.87 0.05 -10.41
C LYS A 195 22.75 -1.08 -9.40
N ALA A 196 23.32 -0.90 -8.20
CA ALA A 196 23.24 -1.88 -7.12
C ALA A 196 21.78 -2.15 -6.71
N LEU A 197 20.98 -1.09 -6.50
CA LEU A 197 19.56 -1.22 -6.15
C LEU A 197 18.72 -1.82 -7.28
N GLY A 198 19.00 -1.44 -8.54
CA GLY A 198 18.36 -2.02 -9.72
C GLY A 198 18.60 -3.52 -9.83
N LEU A 199 19.80 -4.00 -9.48
CA LEU A 199 20.10 -5.43 -9.44
C LEU A 199 19.26 -6.18 -8.39
N TYR A 200 19.10 -5.62 -7.20
CA TYR A 200 18.27 -6.22 -6.17
C TYR A 200 16.80 -6.37 -6.63
N HIS A 201 16.24 -5.34 -7.25
CA HIS A 201 14.88 -5.41 -7.80
C HIS A 201 14.75 -6.46 -8.93
N THR A 202 15.79 -6.57 -9.79
CA THR A 202 15.83 -7.60 -10.83
C THR A 202 15.85 -9.00 -10.22
N LEU A 203 16.66 -9.22 -9.19
CA LEU A 203 16.72 -10.49 -8.46
C LEU A 203 15.37 -10.81 -7.80
N CYS A 204 14.76 -9.84 -7.08
CA CYS A 204 13.44 -10.03 -6.46
C CYS A 204 12.39 -10.46 -7.48
N LYS A 205 12.39 -9.81 -8.65
CA LYS A 205 11.47 -10.16 -9.73
C LYS A 205 11.70 -11.58 -10.24
N ASN A 206 12.96 -11.92 -10.54
CA ASN A 206 13.30 -13.24 -11.09
C ASN A 206 12.95 -14.37 -10.11
N LEU A 207 13.25 -14.19 -8.80
CA LEU A 207 12.94 -15.19 -7.76
C LEU A 207 11.42 -15.31 -7.52
N SER A 208 10.70 -14.20 -7.61
CA SER A 208 9.23 -14.18 -7.48
C SER A 208 8.56 -14.87 -8.68
N ASP A 209 9.01 -14.56 -9.90
CA ASP A 209 8.42 -15.08 -11.14
C ASP A 209 8.63 -16.59 -11.29
N GLU A 210 9.82 -17.12 -10.89
CA GLU A 210 10.17 -18.54 -11.09
C GLU A 210 9.79 -19.43 -9.88
N PHE A 211 9.97 -18.94 -8.65
CA PHE A 211 9.82 -19.76 -7.45
C PHE A 211 8.85 -19.20 -6.40
N SER A 212 8.30 -18.00 -6.62
CA SER A 212 7.46 -17.29 -5.64
C SER A 212 8.14 -17.13 -4.26
N ILE A 213 9.47 -16.91 -4.26
CA ILE A 213 10.28 -16.69 -3.04
C ILE A 213 10.91 -15.30 -3.05
N SER A 214 11.26 -14.81 -1.86
CA SER A 214 12.02 -13.56 -1.67
C SER A 214 13.52 -13.85 -1.54
N PRO A 215 14.39 -12.85 -1.82
CA PRO A 215 15.84 -12.98 -1.60
C PRO A 215 16.20 -13.34 -0.17
N LEU A 216 17.38 -13.92 0.01
CA LEU A 216 17.95 -14.26 1.32
C LEU A 216 18.09 -13.02 2.22
N LYS A 217 18.07 -13.23 3.54
CA LYS A 217 18.21 -12.15 4.53
C LYS A 217 19.50 -11.35 4.36
N GLU A 218 20.58 -12.03 4.02
CA GLU A 218 21.89 -11.43 3.79
C GLU A 218 21.88 -10.49 2.58
N THR A 219 21.22 -10.86 1.51
CA THR A 219 21.07 -10.05 0.29
C THR A 219 20.16 -8.85 0.55
N SER A 220 19.08 -9.05 1.31
CA SER A 220 18.18 -7.97 1.74
C SER A 220 18.92 -6.99 2.69
N ALA A 221 19.70 -7.48 3.64
CA ALA A 221 20.51 -6.63 4.53
C ALA A 221 21.52 -5.78 3.74
N LEU A 222 22.15 -6.36 2.71
CA LEU A 222 23.06 -5.64 1.82
C LEU A 222 22.32 -4.53 1.06
N TYR A 223 21.10 -4.78 0.59
CA TYR A 223 20.26 -3.76 -0.04
C TYR A 223 20.05 -2.55 0.90
N TYR A 224 19.68 -2.78 2.16
CA TYR A 224 19.48 -1.69 3.12
C TYR A 224 20.80 -0.94 3.42
N GLN A 225 21.93 -1.65 3.51
CA GLN A 225 23.25 -1.00 3.65
C GLN A 225 23.57 -0.11 2.45
N ILE A 226 23.20 -0.52 1.24
CA ILE A 226 23.42 0.26 0.02
C ILE A 226 22.50 1.49 -0.01
N VAL A 227 21.25 1.36 0.41
CA VAL A 227 20.32 2.50 0.55
C VAL A 227 20.85 3.52 1.55
N ASP A 228 21.34 3.05 2.70
CA ASP A 228 21.91 3.93 3.72
C ASP A 228 23.21 4.61 3.23
N ALA A 229 24.09 3.85 2.59
CA ALA A 229 25.31 4.40 1.97
C ALA A 229 25.01 5.38 0.84
N TRP A 230 23.94 5.13 0.06
CA TRP A 230 23.49 6.07 -0.98
C TRP A 230 22.93 7.33 -0.36
N ASN A 231 22.02 7.23 0.60
CA ASN A 231 21.50 8.37 1.33
C ASN A 231 22.65 9.21 1.90
N THR A 232 23.58 8.55 2.59
CA THR A 232 24.77 9.23 3.16
C THR A 232 25.68 9.86 2.10
N SER A 233 25.81 9.26 0.91
CA SER A 233 26.66 9.75 -0.17
C SER A 233 25.99 10.83 -1.02
N THR A 234 24.69 10.75 -1.24
CA THR A 234 23.91 11.78 -1.96
C THR A 234 23.92 13.07 -1.16
N TYR A 235 23.85 12.96 0.16
CA TYR A 235 24.00 14.11 1.05
C TYR A 235 25.44 14.68 1.08
N LYS A 236 26.47 13.89 0.79
CA LYS A 236 27.89 14.35 0.76
C LYS A 236 28.32 14.96 -0.56
N LEU A 237 27.58 14.78 -1.66
CA LEU A 237 28.03 15.20 -3.00
C LEU A 237 27.64 16.64 -3.40
N GLU A 238 26.82 17.33 -2.61
CA GLU A 238 26.41 18.73 -2.88
C GLU A 238 26.93 19.74 -1.84
N VAL A 239 27.69 19.32 -0.85
CA VAL A 239 28.21 20.21 0.19
C VAL A 239 29.67 20.51 -0.10
N GLY A 240 29.91 21.53 -0.93
CA GLY A 240 31.16 22.29 -0.87
C GLY A 240 31.28 22.87 0.54
N SER A 241 32.48 22.84 1.11
CA SER A 241 32.85 23.26 2.47
C SER A 241 32.54 24.72 2.86
N ASP A 242 31.70 25.44 2.07
CA ASP A 242 31.37 26.85 2.23
C ASP A 242 29.88 27.14 2.09
N GLN A 243 28.98 26.33 2.61
CA GLN A 243 27.56 26.66 2.66
C GLN A 243 27.31 27.75 3.72
N GLN A 244 26.86 28.89 3.30
CA GLN A 244 26.44 29.98 4.17
C GLN A 244 24.90 30.11 4.10
N LEU A 245 24.22 30.00 5.24
CA LEU A 245 22.80 30.29 5.33
C LEU A 245 22.61 31.80 5.34
N ILE A 246 21.92 32.37 4.34
CA ILE A 246 21.73 33.83 4.22
C ILE A 246 20.31 34.19 4.65
N GLY A 247 20.17 35.12 5.58
CA GLY A 247 18.90 35.73 5.96
C GLY A 247 17.96 34.86 6.84
N LYS A 248 18.44 33.72 7.33
CA LYS A 248 17.62 32.78 8.15
C LYS A 248 18.23 32.48 9.53
N ASP A 249 19.25 33.26 9.93
CA ASP A 249 20.00 33.02 11.17
C ASP A 249 19.14 32.98 12.43
N ALA A 250 18.14 33.88 12.53
CA ALA A 250 17.26 33.96 13.70
C ALA A 250 16.38 32.71 13.86
N VAL A 251 15.88 32.13 12.74
CA VAL A 251 15.09 30.91 12.75
C VAL A 251 15.97 29.70 13.02
N LEU A 252 17.18 29.68 12.42
CA LEU A 252 18.19 28.65 12.63
C LEU A 252 18.54 28.50 14.12
N HIS A 253 18.88 29.60 14.81
CA HIS A 253 19.22 29.57 16.24
C HIS A 253 18.08 28.99 17.09
N LYS A 254 16.84 29.30 16.80
CA LYS A 254 15.67 28.79 17.53
C LYS A 254 15.43 27.29 17.28
N LEU A 255 15.57 26.85 16.03
CA LEU A 255 15.44 25.42 15.68
C LEU A 255 16.54 24.57 16.32
N VAL A 256 17.77 25.07 16.31
CA VAL A 256 18.91 24.41 16.97
C VAL A 256 18.72 24.35 18.47
N SER A 257 18.22 25.42 19.10
CA SER A 257 17.93 25.39 20.55
C SER A 257 16.82 24.40 20.90
N LEU A 258 15.85 24.21 20.02
CA LEU A 258 14.82 23.19 20.17
C LEU A 258 15.41 21.77 20.14
N CYS A 259 16.38 21.52 19.24
CA CYS A 259 17.05 20.23 19.12
C CYS A 259 18.05 19.97 20.26
N ASN A 260 18.77 20.99 20.77
CA ASN A 260 19.82 20.83 21.77
C ASN A 260 19.30 20.57 23.21
N GLY A 261 18.02 20.33 23.41
CA GLY A 261 17.47 19.86 24.68
C GLY A 261 17.59 20.83 25.84
N SER A 262 17.79 22.15 25.61
CA SER A 262 17.70 23.20 26.63
C SER A 262 16.24 23.38 27.13
N ARG A 263 15.59 22.23 27.42
CA ARG A 263 14.18 22.13 27.86
C ARG A 263 13.92 22.70 29.24
N LEU A 264 14.94 23.29 29.88
CA LEU A 264 14.79 23.94 31.21
C LEU A 264 13.94 25.20 31.15
N GLU A 265 13.62 25.75 29.97
CA GLU A 265 12.84 26.99 29.84
C GLU A 265 11.61 26.91 28.90
N SER A 266 11.36 25.84 28.17
CA SER A 266 10.15 25.73 27.33
C SER A 266 9.61 24.29 27.19
N ASP A 267 8.31 24.11 27.45
CA ASP A 267 7.56 22.86 27.29
C ASP A 267 7.31 22.49 25.80
N LYS A 268 7.95 23.17 24.85
CA LYS A 268 7.70 23.05 23.43
C LYS A 268 8.53 21.95 22.80
N ILE A 269 7.90 21.11 22.01
CA ILE A 269 8.51 19.96 21.35
C ILE A 269 8.41 20.02 19.83
N CYS A 270 7.68 21.01 19.28
CA CYS A 270 7.40 21.11 17.85
C CYS A 270 7.65 22.52 17.31
N ALA A 271 8.23 22.59 16.12
CA ALA A 271 8.39 23.81 15.33
C ALA A 271 7.67 23.68 13.99
N LEU A 272 6.87 24.68 13.62
CA LEU A 272 6.26 24.79 12.29
C LEU A 272 6.96 25.91 11.50
N ILE A 273 7.57 25.56 10.38
CA ILE A 273 8.21 26.49 9.46
C ILE A 273 7.22 26.82 8.35
N GLN A 274 6.69 28.03 8.32
CA GLN A 274 5.75 28.50 7.30
C GLN A 274 6.43 29.42 6.28
N GLY A 275 5.97 29.38 5.03
CA GLY A 275 6.42 30.29 3.99
C GLY A 275 6.06 29.83 2.58
N LYS A 276 6.11 30.74 1.61
CA LYS A 276 5.79 30.47 0.22
C LYS A 276 6.69 29.39 -0.41
N THR A 277 6.26 28.84 -1.53
CA THR A 277 7.05 27.87 -2.29
C THR A 277 8.37 28.50 -2.78
N GLY A 278 9.50 27.77 -2.59
CA GLY A 278 10.80 28.21 -3.09
C GLY A 278 11.57 29.19 -2.20
N VAL A 279 11.06 29.54 -1.01
CA VAL A 279 11.75 30.41 -0.04
C VAL A 279 12.88 29.73 0.75
N GLY A 280 13.04 28.39 0.60
CA GLY A 280 14.14 27.64 1.20
C GLY A 280 13.80 26.90 2.51
N LYS A 281 12.53 26.49 2.75
CA LYS A 281 12.14 25.70 3.94
C LYS A 281 12.92 24.40 4.04
N THR A 282 12.84 23.56 3.03
CA THR A 282 13.57 22.26 2.95
C THR A 282 15.09 22.46 2.97
N TYR A 283 15.59 23.54 2.34
CA TYR A 283 17.00 23.90 2.39
C TYR A 283 17.46 24.17 3.84
N LEU A 284 16.66 24.90 4.62
CA LEU A 284 16.95 25.18 6.03
C LEU A 284 17.03 23.91 6.87
N ILE A 285 16.08 22.97 6.65
CA ILE A 285 16.08 21.68 7.35
C ILE A 285 17.36 20.90 6.99
N ASN A 286 17.65 20.76 5.70
CA ASN A 286 18.86 20.05 5.25
C ASN A 286 20.13 20.70 5.77
N TYR A 287 20.19 22.05 5.82
CA TYR A 287 21.31 22.79 6.40
C TYR A 287 21.51 22.44 7.88
N ILE A 288 20.44 22.36 8.67
CA ILE A 288 20.49 21.96 10.09
C ILE A 288 21.02 20.53 10.20
N LEU A 289 20.49 19.59 9.44
CA LEU A 289 20.89 18.19 9.47
C LEU A 289 22.36 17.97 9.11
N HIS A 290 22.96 18.88 8.32
CA HIS A 290 24.38 18.79 7.88
C HIS A 290 25.36 19.53 8.75
N GLN A 291 24.95 20.64 9.35
CA GLN A 291 25.86 21.52 10.12
C GLN A 291 25.94 21.16 11.60
N TYR A 292 24.95 20.44 12.12
CA TYR A 292 24.87 20.05 13.52
C TYR A 292 25.07 18.54 13.67
N ASP A 293 25.69 18.17 14.80
CA ASP A 293 25.98 16.76 15.10
C ASP A 293 24.73 16.08 15.67
N PHE A 294 24.12 15.23 14.89
CA PHE A 294 23.00 14.37 15.26
C PHE A 294 23.45 12.91 15.43
N SER A 295 24.75 12.66 15.74
CA SER A 295 25.22 11.31 16.07
C SER A 295 24.47 10.78 17.30
N GLY A 296 23.89 9.60 17.18
CA GLY A 296 23.00 9.01 18.21
C GLY A 296 21.54 9.40 18.13
N TRP A 297 21.12 10.28 17.17
CA TRP A 297 19.71 10.62 16.98
C TRP A 297 19.03 9.68 15.99
N ALA A 298 17.78 9.31 16.31
CA ALA A 298 16.88 8.71 15.33
C ALA A 298 16.22 9.82 14.49
N ILE A 299 16.62 9.97 13.21
CA ILE A 299 16.02 10.96 12.30
C ILE A 299 15.05 10.24 11.38
N CYS A 300 13.79 10.69 11.38
CA CYS A 300 12.74 10.16 10.48
C CYS A 300 12.06 11.32 9.75
N GLN A 301 11.93 11.20 8.44
CA GLN A 301 11.42 12.25 7.58
C GLN A 301 10.31 11.73 6.67
N ALA A 302 9.21 12.46 6.60
CA ALA A 302 8.11 12.19 5.67
C ALA A 302 7.60 13.49 5.07
N SER A 303 7.13 13.42 3.81
CA SER A 303 6.49 14.53 3.12
C SER A 303 4.99 14.23 2.95
N CYS A 304 4.14 15.23 3.18
CA CYS A 304 2.73 15.14 2.89
C CYS A 304 2.47 15.55 1.45
N TYR A 305 1.69 14.77 0.71
CA TYR A 305 1.37 15.02 -0.68
C TYR A 305 -0.12 15.29 -0.85
N GLN A 306 -0.46 16.12 -1.84
CA GLN A 306 -1.86 16.43 -2.16
C GLN A 306 -2.67 15.18 -2.51
N SER A 307 -2.05 14.17 -3.12
CA SER A 307 -2.65 12.89 -3.45
C SER A 307 -3.00 12.05 -2.23
N GLU A 308 -2.25 12.24 -1.15
CA GLU A 308 -2.36 11.46 0.09
C GLU A 308 -3.25 12.13 1.15
N MET A 309 -3.84 13.29 0.82
CA MET A 309 -4.75 14.00 1.73
C MET A 309 -5.95 13.17 2.19
N ASN A 310 -6.31 12.16 1.42
CA ASN A 310 -7.40 11.23 1.73
C ASN A 310 -6.88 9.85 2.16
N THR A 311 -5.56 9.66 2.22
CA THR A 311 -4.94 8.42 2.70
C THR A 311 -4.65 8.54 4.17
N VAL A 312 -5.34 7.74 4.97
CA VAL A 312 -5.24 7.77 6.43
C VAL A 312 -3.81 7.49 6.86
N LEU A 313 -3.22 8.37 7.67
CA LEU A 313 -1.90 8.23 8.29
C LEU A 313 -0.73 8.04 7.30
N ALA A 314 -0.85 8.45 6.03
CA ALA A 314 0.19 8.25 5.02
C ALA A 314 1.59 8.75 5.43
N PRO A 315 1.79 9.99 5.92
CA PRO A 315 3.11 10.45 6.36
C PRO A 315 3.63 9.67 7.58
N TRP A 316 2.76 9.24 8.47
CA TRP A 316 3.12 8.44 9.63
C TRP A 316 3.53 7.01 9.26
N ASN A 317 2.92 6.43 8.22
CA ASN A 317 3.34 5.15 7.67
C ASN A 317 4.80 5.20 7.17
N THR A 318 5.17 6.29 6.49
CA THR A 318 6.55 6.53 6.05
C THR A 318 7.52 6.70 7.24
N ILE A 319 7.09 7.37 8.31
CA ILE A 319 7.88 7.51 9.55
C ILE A 319 8.06 6.15 10.24
N MET A 320 6.99 5.34 10.32
CA MET A 320 7.07 4.01 10.93
C MET A 320 8.03 3.09 10.20
N LEU A 321 8.06 3.08 8.86
CA LEU A 321 9.03 2.35 8.06
C LEU A 321 10.49 2.69 8.41
N GLN A 322 10.76 3.93 8.82
CA GLN A 322 12.10 4.39 9.21
C GLN A 322 12.42 4.10 10.68
N LEU A 323 11.39 4.03 11.55
CA LEU A 323 11.58 3.76 12.99
C LEU A 323 11.82 2.28 13.29
N ILE A 324 11.17 1.36 12.58
CA ILE A 324 11.25 -0.08 12.82
C ILE A 324 12.69 -0.60 12.84
N PRO A 325 13.55 -0.33 11.82
CA PRO A 325 14.94 -0.80 11.81
C PRO A 325 15.76 -0.26 12.99
N LYS A 326 15.38 0.90 13.54
CA LYS A 326 16.06 1.50 14.69
C LYS A 326 15.67 0.81 15.99
N PHE A 327 14.42 0.45 16.18
CA PHE A 327 13.99 -0.38 17.31
C PHE A 327 14.71 -1.73 17.31
N GLU A 328 14.89 -2.35 16.14
CA GLU A 328 15.60 -3.61 15.98
C GLU A 328 17.10 -3.45 16.29
N SER A 329 17.76 -2.40 15.82
CA SER A 329 19.20 -2.16 16.05
C SER A 329 19.52 -1.87 17.53
N GLU A 330 18.59 -1.28 18.27
CA GLU A 330 18.74 -0.98 19.69
C GLU A 330 18.22 -2.10 20.62
N ASN A 331 17.80 -3.25 20.05
CA ASN A 331 17.21 -4.38 20.78
C ASN A 331 15.94 -4.00 21.59
N ILE A 332 15.25 -2.95 21.19
CA ILE A 332 13.99 -2.54 21.79
C ILE A 332 12.90 -3.48 21.26
N ARG A 333 12.45 -4.43 22.09
CA ARG A 333 11.37 -5.34 21.74
C ARG A 333 10.02 -4.65 21.93
N ILE A 334 9.34 -4.38 20.83
CA ILE A 334 7.94 -3.94 20.87
C ILE A 334 7.06 -5.19 21.04
N PRO A 335 6.16 -5.25 22.04
CA PRO A 335 5.26 -6.40 22.20
C PRO A 335 4.39 -6.63 20.96
N ASP A 336 4.19 -7.91 20.61
CA ASP A 336 3.41 -8.36 19.44
C ASP A 336 2.00 -7.73 19.37
N VAL A 337 1.39 -7.46 20.52
CA VAL A 337 0.07 -6.83 20.61
C VAL A 337 0.10 -5.41 20.00
N TYR A 338 1.14 -4.62 20.29
CA TYR A 338 1.27 -3.26 19.73
C TYR A 338 1.62 -3.30 18.25
N ILE A 339 2.48 -4.23 17.82
CA ILE A 339 2.83 -4.41 16.41
C ILE A 339 1.58 -4.83 15.62
N LYS A 340 0.81 -5.78 16.12
CA LYS A 340 -0.43 -6.23 15.47
C LYS A 340 -1.51 -5.14 15.43
N THR A 341 -1.63 -4.36 16.49
CA THR A 341 -2.56 -3.21 16.53
C THR A 341 -2.08 -2.11 15.57
N ALA A 342 -0.77 -1.82 15.57
CA ALA A 342 -0.18 -0.84 14.67
C ALA A 342 -0.20 -1.30 13.20
N ALA A 343 -0.12 -2.60 12.91
CA ALA A 343 -0.21 -3.13 11.55
C ALA A 343 -1.59 -2.86 10.90
N GLY A 344 -2.64 -2.75 11.69
CA GLY A 344 -3.96 -2.30 11.22
C GLY A 344 -4.01 -0.83 10.83
N LEU A 345 -3.17 0.01 11.44
CA LEU A 345 -3.06 1.45 11.15
C LEU A 345 -1.95 1.76 10.14
N PHE A 346 -0.91 0.94 10.11
CA PHE A 346 0.28 1.10 9.29
C PHE A 346 0.54 -0.18 8.47
N PRO A 347 0.06 -0.25 7.23
CA PRO A 347 0.21 -1.43 6.37
C PRO A 347 1.66 -1.91 6.20
N CYS A 348 2.65 -1.03 6.34
CA CYS A 348 4.06 -1.39 6.31
C CYS A 348 4.46 -2.40 7.38
N LEU A 349 3.77 -2.44 8.52
CA LEU A 349 4.06 -3.38 9.61
C LEU A 349 3.56 -4.80 9.34
N SER A 350 2.59 -4.98 8.43
CA SER A 350 1.98 -6.28 8.14
C SER A 350 2.89 -7.22 7.36
N VAL A 351 3.83 -6.70 6.58
CA VAL A 351 4.72 -7.47 5.69
C VAL A 351 5.99 -7.94 6.41
N GLU A 352 6.53 -7.15 7.33
CA GLU A 352 7.82 -7.45 7.98
C GLU A 352 7.70 -8.26 9.28
N CYS A 353 6.54 -8.25 9.93
CA CYS A 353 6.37 -8.85 11.27
C CYS A 353 5.94 -10.31 11.30
N GLN A 354 5.79 -11.01 10.18
CA GLN A 354 5.31 -12.40 10.14
C GLN A 354 6.33 -13.46 10.64
N HIS A 355 7.57 -13.12 10.93
CA HIS A 355 8.61 -14.16 11.09
C HIS A 355 9.31 -14.30 12.44
N ASN A 356 9.10 -13.50 13.47
CA ASN A 356 10.00 -13.59 14.65
C ASN A 356 9.40 -13.39 16.06
N PHE A 357 8.16 -13.75 16.36
CA PHE A 357 7.71 -13.57 17.75
C PHE A 357 6.92 -14.75 18.31
N SER A 358 7.59 -15.52 19.18
CA SER A 358 6.96 -16.48 20.09
C SER A 358 7.39 -16.15 21.53
N GLY A 359 6.45 -15.80 22.39
CA GLY A 359 6.64 -15.66 23.84
C GLY A 359 5.78 -14.60 24.50
N ILE A 360 4.82 -15.02 25.30
CA ILE A 360 3.86 -14.19 26.04
C ILE A 360 4.44 -13.85 27.42
N SER A 361 4.43 -12.56 27.81
CA SER A 361 4.46 -12.14 29.22
C SER A 361 3.54 -10.94 29.45
N SER A 362 2.96 -10.87 30.63
CA SER A 362 1.73 -10.16 30.98
C SER A 362 1.86 -8.74 31.57
N ASP A 363 3.01 -8.08 31.48
CA ASP A 363 3.21 -6.71 31.98
C ASP A 363 3.69 -5.80 30.84
N TYR A 364 2.85 -4.86 30.41
CA TYR A 364 3.12 -3.98 29.28
C TYR A 364 3.15 -2.51 29.69
N PRO A 365 4.27 -1.77 29.46
CA PRO A 365 4.27 -0.33 29.55
C PRO A 365 3.51 0.33 28.38
N ALA A 366 2.95 1.51 28.59
CA ALA A 366 2.19 2.25 27.58
C ALA A 366 3.07 2.61 26.35
N GLY A 367 2.48 2.64 25.14
CA GLY A 367 3.23 2.84 23.87
C GLY A 367 4.14 4.08 23.80
N ALA A 368 3.88 5.12 24.61
CA ALA A 368 4.75 6.28 24.77
C ALA A 368 6.11 5.93 25.40
N ASP A 369 6.19 4.85 26.18
CA ASP A 369 7.43 4.46 26.89
C ASP A 369 8.45 3.84 25.90
N TYR A 370 8.01 3.29 24.79
CA TYR A 370 8.90 2.76 23.75
C TYR A 370 9.56 3.86 22.92
N LEU A 371 8.83 4.94 22.62
CA LEU A 371 9.44 6.11 21.99
C LEU A 371 10.36 6.85 22.96
N ALA A 372 10.07 6.82 24.27
CA ALA A 372 10.94 7.36 25.31
C ALA A 372 12.23 6.54 25.51
N ALA A 373 12.24 5.26 25.11
CA ALA A 373 13.44 4.41 25.17
C ALA A 373 14.45 4.72 24.06
N LEU A 374 14.07 5.41 22.97
CA LEU A 374 14.99 5.97 21.99
C LEU A 374 15.74 7.15 22.62
N GLU A 375 17.07 7.19 22.50
CA GLU A 375 17.90 8.20 23.14
C GLU A 375 17.50 9.62 22.75
N SER A 376 17.40 9.93 21.46
CA SER A 376 16.86 11.20 20.94
C SER A 376 16.27 10.99 19.54
N THR A 377 15.08 11.53 19.29
CA THR A 377 14.39 11.34 18.03
C THR A 377 13.98 12.67 17.41
N LEU A 378 14.32 12.86 16.13
CA LEU A 378 13.87 14.00 15.31
C LEU A 378 12.92 13.51 14.24
N LEU A 379 11.66 13.95 14.34
CA LEU A 379 10.62 13.69 13.35
C LEU A 379 10.45 14.92 12.46
N ILE A 380 10.53 14.74 11.15
CA ILE A 380 10.38 15.82 10.16
C ILE A 380 9.16 15.50 9.30
N LEU A 381 8.18 16.39 9.31
CA LEU A 381 6.98 16.33 8.48
C LEU A 381 7.00 17.51 7.50
N GLU A 382 7.27 17.24 6.23
CA GLU A 382 7.27 18.28 5.21
C GLU A 382 5.91 18.47 4.56
N ASP A 383 5.63 19.74 4.20
CA ASP A 383 4.44 20.15 3.44
C ASP A 383 3.11 19.73 4.09
N ILE A 384 3.01 19.88 5.44
CA ILE A 384 1.79 19.51 6.21
C ILE A 384 0.51 20.26 5.80
N HIS A 385 0.58 21.21 4.85
CA HIS A 385 -0.63 21.80 4.26
C HIS A 385 -1.43 20.78 3.42
N TRP A 386 -0.86 19.62 3.14
CA TRP A 386 -1.48 18.45 2.52
C TRP A 386 -1.77 17.31 3.50
N ILE A 387 -1.60 17.52 4.80
CA ILE A 387 -1.81 16.48 5.82
C ILE A 387 -3.28 16.06 5.86
N ASP A 388 -3.53 14.76 5.95
CA ASP A 388 -4.88 14.23 6.19
C ASP A 388 -5.36 14.49 7.62
N ASN A 389 -6.67 14.44 7.85
CA ASN A 389 -7.26 14.78 9.13
C ASN A 389 -6.76 13.86 10.27
N ASN A 390 -6.68 12.54 10.01
CA ASN A 390 -6.25 11.56 11.01
C ASN A 390 -4.77 11.75 11.36
N SER A 391 -3.94 12.09 10.38
CA SER A 391 -2.53 12.45 10.62
C SER A 391 -2.38 13.73 11.43
N ALA A 392 -3.25 14.72 11.21
CA ALA A 392 -3.27 15.94 12.00
C ALA A 392 -3.70 15.66 13.46
N ASP A 393 -4.69 14.80 13.66
CA ASP A 393 -5.13 14.38 15.00
C ASP A 393 -4.04 13.59 15.72
N LEU A 394 -3.39 12.65 15.04
CA LEU A 394 -2.26 11.91 15.61
C LEU A 394 -1.10 12.86 15.98
N LEU A 395 -0.79 13.84 15.13
CA LEU A 395 0.20 14.88 15.46
C LEU A 395 -0.19 15.63 16.74
N SER A 396 -1.44 16.08 16.83
CA SER A 396 -1.96 16.77 18.03
C SER A 396 -1.82 15.89 19.28
N MET A 397 -2.23 14.64 19.20
CA MET A 397 -2.16 13.68 20.30
C MET A 397 -0.72 13.43 20.74
N LEU A 398 0.21 13.25 19.79
CA LEU A 398 1.64 13.10 20.10
C LEU A 398 2.21 14.34 20.76
N LEU A 399 1.85 15.55 20.31
CA LEU A 399 2.30 16.80 20.94
C LEU A 399 1.89 16.91 22.41
N HIS A 400 0.72 16.39 22.78
CA HIS A 400 0.27 16.36 24.17
C HIS A 400 0.95 15.27 25.01
N ARG A 401 1.19 14.08 24.45
CA ARG A 401 1.73 12.92 25.17
C ARG A 401 3.25 12.93 25.30
N LEU A 402 3.98 13.50 24.33
CA LEU A 402 5.44 13.42 24.25
C LEU A 402 6.18 14.58 24.96
N ARG A 403 5.50 15.38 25.77
CA ARG A 403 6.11 16.53 26.51
C ARG A 403 7.35 16.16 27.35
N SER A 404 7.38 14.95 27.90
CA SER A 404 8.46 14.48 28.79
C SER A 404 9.50 13.62 28.10
N THR A 405 9.44 13.46 26.77
CA THR A 405 10.32 12.59 25.99
C THR A 405 11.40 13.38 25.24
N ASN A 406 12.46 12.72 24.78
CA ASN A 406 13.53 13.33 23.96
C ASN A 406 13.17 13.41 22.48
N ILE A 407 11.88 13.62 22.14
CA ILE A 407 11.41 13.72 20.76
C ILE A 407 11.25 15.18 20.39
N THR A 408 11.78 15.55 19.23
CA THR A 408 11.62 16.87 18.61
C THR A 408 10.92 16.69 17.26
N ILE A 409 9.93 17.54 16.99
CA ILE A 409 9.16 17.49 15.73
C ILE A 409 9.37 18.80 14.96
N ILE A 410 9.74 18.70 13.69
CA ILE A 410 9.85 19.85 12.79
C ILE A 410 8.87 19.66 11.64
N CYS A 411 7.95 20.59 11.48
CA CYS A 411 6.98 20.61 10.40
C CYS A 411 7.27 21.73 9.41
N THR A 412 7.01 21.53 8.12
CA THR A 412 6.98 22.61 7.12
C THR A 412 5.60 22.77 6.51
N SER A 413 5.22 24.02 6.19
CA SER A 413 3.95 24.30 5.54
C SER A 413 4.06 25.51 4.60
N ARG A 414 3.09 25.63 3.69
CA ARG A 414 2.80 26.90 3.00
C ARG A 414 1.92 27.77 3.89
N ASP A 415 1.74 29.03 3.49
CA ASP A 415 0.95 30.01 4.27
C ASP A 415 -0.54 29.62 4.41
N ILE A 416 -1.06 28.77 3.52
CA ILE A 416 -2.45 28.34 3.51
C ILE A 416 -2.51 26.86 3.91
N LEU A 417 -3.15 26.61 5.05
CA LEU A 417 -3.47 25.27 5.55
C LEU A 417 -4.94 24.94 5.28
N GLN A 418 -5.26 23.65 5.27
CA GLN A 418 -6.66 23.23 5.29
C GLN A 418 -7.36 23.66 6.59
N PRO A 419 -8.68 23.95 6.54
CA PRO A 419 -9.39 24.47 7.72
C PRO A 419 -9.25 23.59 8.95
N TYR A 420 -9.32 22.26 8.78
CA TYR A 420 -9.20 21.32 9.90
C TYR A 420 -7.77 21.29 10.47
N ALA A 421 -6.76 21.09 9.64
CA ALA A 421 -5.36 21.10 10.05
C ALA A 421 -4.98 22.45 10.69
N GLN A 422 -5.50 23.55 10.16
CA GLN A 422 -5.31 24.88 10.75
C GLN A 422 -5.90 24.96 12.15
N GLN A 423 -7.08 24.41 12.39
CA GLN A 423 -7.71 24.39 13.71
C GLN A 423 -6.89 23.55 14.70
N VAL A 424 -6.44 22.35 14.28
CA VAL A 424 -5.60 21.48 15.12
C VAL A 424 -4.29 22.18 15.50
N LEU A 425 -3.61 22.79 14.55
CA LEU A 425 -2.35 23.50 14.80
C LEU A 425 -2.54 24.76 15.64
N ASN A 426 -3.63 25.50 15.44
CA ASN A 426 -3.96 26.65 16.28
C ASN A 426 -4.19 26.26 17.75
N ASN A 427 -4.82 25.11 17.99
CA ASN A 427 -4.97 24.56 19.34
C ASN A 427 -3.59 24.23 19.95
N ALA A 428 -2.71 23.57 19.19
CA ALA A 428 -1.36 23.24 19.65
C ALA A 428 -0.52 24.52 19.96
N VAL A 429 -0.68 25.58 19.19
CA VAL A 429 -0.05 26.88 19.46
C VAL A 429 -0.60 27.51 20.75
N ARG A 430 -1.95 27.49 20.91
CA ARG A 430 -2.61 27.99 22.13
C ARG A 430 -2.16 27.24 23.38
N ASP A 431 -1.98 25.94 23.28
CA ASP A 431 -1.55 25.07 24.38
C ASP A 431 -0.03 25.08 24.58
N LYS A 432 0.68 25.97 23.88
CA LYS A 432 2.15 26.21 23.94
C LYS A 432 2.99 24.98 23.60
N LEU A 433 2.51 24.09 22.74
CA LEU A 433 3.18 22.88 22.30
C LEU A 433 3.98 23.07 21.00
N LEU A 434 3.60 24.06 20.21
CA LEU A 434 4.11 24.32 18.88
C LEU A 434 4.51 25.81 18.73
N ASP A 435 5.68 26.06 18.16
CA ASP A 435 6.10 27.39 17.69
C ASP A 435 6.00 27.52 16.18
N VAL A 436 5.52 28.68 15.72
CA VAL A 436 5.44 28.98 14.29
C VAL A 436 6.54 29.96 13.90
N TYR A 437 7.32 29.61 12.88
CA TYR A 437 8.39 30.42 12.31
C TYR A 437 8.10 30.72 10.86
N ASN A 438 7.90 32.00 10.52
CA ASN A 438 7.68 32.44 9.15
C ASN A 438 9.02 32.66 8.44
N ILE A 439 9.14 32.14 7.23
CA ILE A 439 10.27 32.34 6.32
C ILE A 439 9.78 33.11 5.09
N ASP A 440 10.32 34.31 4.91
CA ASP A 440 10.03 35.14 3.75
C ASP A 440 11.07 34.97 2.64
N ALA A 441 10.73 35.41 1.43
CA ALA A 441 11.67 35.55 0.32
C ALA A 441 12.84 36.48 0.69
N PHE A 442 13.97 36.35 0.01
CA PHE A 442 15.11 37.22 0.25
C PHE A 442 14.76 38.67 0.03
N SER A 443 15.19 39.54 0.91
CA SER A 443 15.22 41.00 0.66
C SER A 443 16.24 41.33 -0.42
N GLN A 444 16.20 42.57 -0.95
CA GLN A 444 17.15 43.01 -1.94
C GLN A 444 18.62 42.92 -1.49
N GLU A 445 18.87 43.19 -0.19
CA GLU A 445 20.20 43.08 0.42
C GLU A 445 20.64 41.60 0.56
N GLU A 446 19.73 40.74 0.95
CA GLU A 446 19.97 39.28 1.07
C GLU A 446 20.18 38.68 -0.34
N THR A 447 19.41 39.10 -1.33
CA THR A 447 19.61 38.70 -2.73
C THR A 447 20.99 39.11 -3.21
N THR A 448 21.45 40.34 -2.89
CA THR A 448 22.78 40.81 -3.23
C THR A 448 23.87 39.96 -2.57
N ARG A 449 23.70 39.64 -1.29
CA ARG A 449 24.63 38.74 -0.58
C ARG A 449 24.65 37.35 -1.19
N PHE A 450 23.48 36.83 -1.54
CA PHE A 450 23.33 35.49 -2.12
C PHE A 450 24.00 35.40 -3.50
N VAL A 451 23.72 36.37 -4.41
CA VAL A 451 24.30 36.39 -5.75
C VAL A 451 25.82 36.52 -5.69
N ASN A 452 26.35 37.40 -4.83
CA ASN A 452 27.81 37.56 -4.61
C ASN A 452 28.47 36.34 -4.00
N PHE A 453 27.75 35.56 -3.18
CA PHE A 453 28.21 34.27 -2.66
C PHE A 453 28.20 33.19 -3.76
N TYR A 454 27.12 33.10 -4.52
CA TYR A 454 26.94 32.06 -5.56
C TYR A 454 27.87 32.27 -6.77
N ALA A 455 28.07 33.51 -7.17
CA ALA A 455 28.92 33.91 -8.32
C ALA A 455 29.73 35.18 -8.01
N PRO A 456 30.83 35.08 -7.24
CA PRO A 456 31.59 36.22 -6.75
C PRO A 456 32.08 37.15 -7.87
N GLY A 457 31.69 38.42 -7.81
CA GLY A 457 32.15 39.46 -8.71
C GLY A 457 31.73 39.37 -10.19
N ARG A 458 30.81 38.45 -10.52
CA ARG A 458 30.35 38.20 -11.91
C ARG A 458 29.24 39.12 -12.38
N TYR A 459 28.43 39.65 -11.46
CA TYR A 459 27.27 40.46 -11.75
C TYR A 459 27.40 41.85 -11.14
N SER A 460 27.03 42.87 -11.91
CA SER A 460 26.94 44.25 -11.44
C SER A 460 25.73 44.46 -10.53
N GLN A 461 25.72 45.49 -9.68
CA GLN A 461 24.59 45.79 -8.79
C GLN A 461 23.29 45.99 -9.58
N LYS A 462 23.33 46.58 -10.75
CA LYS A 462 22.16 46.78 -11.61
C LYS A 462 21.59 45.45 -12.13
N GLU A 463 22.41 44.45 -12.40
CA GLU A 463 22.01 43.14 -12.82
C GLU A 463 21.39 42.37 -11.62
N ILE A 464 21.96 42.53 -10.44
CA ILE A 464 21.43 41.95 -9.18
C ILE A 464 20.05 42.55 -8.86
N ASP A 465 19.87 43.85 -9.03
CA ASP A 465 18.58 44.54 -8.84
C ASP A 465 17.53 44.03 -9.84
N ASN A 466 17.91 43.77 -11.08
CA ASN A 466 17.01 43.13 -12.07
C ASN A 466 16.69 41.67 -11.72
N LEU A 467 17.66 40.91 -11.21
CA LEU A 467 17.44 39.55 -10.72
C LEU A 467 16.44 39.55 -9.55
N TYR A 468 16.58 40.46 -8.59
CA TYR A 468 15.64 40.62 -7.50
C TYR A 468 14.22 40.96 -8.00
N GLN A 469 14.08 41.93 -8.91
CA GLN A 469 12.77 42.29 -9.48
C GLN A 469 12.11 41.14 -10.23
N SER A 470 12.90 40.33 -10.95
CA SER A 470 12.39 39.18 -11.74
C SER A 470 11.99 37.98 -10.87
N THR A 471 12.66 37.78 -9.72
CA THR A 471 12.45 36.62 -8.84
C THR A 471 11.65 36.97 -7.57
N GLU A 472 11.45 38.28 -7.31
CA GLU A 472 10.88 38.81 -6.04
C GLU A 472 11.61 38.23 -4.80
N GLY A 473 12.91 37.97 -4.94
CA GLY A 473 13.73 37.36 -3.88
C GLY A 473 13.45 35.88 -3.62
N ASN A 474 12.70 35.20 -4.48
CA ASN A 474 12.47 33.76 -4.34
C ASN A 474 13.75 32.97 -4.63
N GLY A 475 14.30 32.30 -3.59
CA GLY A 475 15.61 31.64 -3.66
C GLY A 475 15.69 30.57 -4.75
N LEU A 476 14.63 29.81 -4.96
CA LEU A 476 14.59 28.80 -6.01
C LEU A 476 14.71 29.39 -7.41
N PHE A 477 13.89 30.40 -7.73
CA PHE A 477 13.95 31.06 -9.03
C PHE A 477 15.27 31.81 -9.24
N LEU A 478 15.85 32.33 -8.16
CA LEU A 478 17.16 32.99 -8.22
C LEU A 478 18.27 32.00 -8.60
N VAL A 479 18.35 30.84 -7.96
CA VAL A 479 19.30 29.78 -8.31
C VAL A 479 19.11 29.34 -9.75
N GLN A 480 17.87 29.05 -10.15
CA GLN A 480 17.57 28.62 -11.50
C GLN A 480 17.94 29.59 -12.57
N LEU A 481 17.78 30.89 -12.30
CA LEU A 481 18.15 31.95 -13.22
C LEU A 481 19.67 32.09 -13.33
N LEU A 482 20.37 32.02 -12.21
CA LEU A 482 21.84 32.03 -12.15
C LEU A 482 22.47 30.84 -12.90
N ASP A 483 21.93 29.64 -12.72
CA ASP A 483 22.38 28.42 -13.44
C ASP A 483 22.20 28.57 -14.95
N SER A 484 21.01 29.01 -15.38
CA SER A 484 20.74 29.23 -16.82
C SER A 484 21.63 30.30 -17.47
N MET A 485 22.01 31.32 -16.71
CA MET A 485 22.98 32.34 -17.14
C MET A 485 24.43 31.83 -17.16
N HIS A 486 24.71 30.80 -16.35
CA HIS A 486 25.99 30.09 -16.34
C HIS A 486 26.20 29.27 -17.62
N GLU A 487 25.20 28.53 -18.02
CA GLU A 487 25.23 27.62 -19.18
C GLU A 487 25.28 28.36 -20.52
N SER A 488 24.71 29.56 -20.61
CA SER A 488 24.51 30.29 -21.86
C SER A 488 25.52 31.41 -22.14
N ASN A 489 26.67 31.45 -21.43
CA ASN A 489 27.73 32.48 -21.59
C ASN A 489 27.22 33.94 -21.58
N GLY A 490 26.21 34.24 -20.76
CA GLY A 490 25.64 35.55 -20.57
C GLY A 490 24.45 35.85 -21.49
N LEU A 491 23.25 35.57 -21.03
CA LEU A 491 22.01 36.03 -21.67
C LEU A 491 21.95 37.57 -21.57
N LYS A 492 21.83 38.25 -22.70
CA LYS A 492 21.69 39.70 -22.75
C LYS A 492 20.35 40.22 -22.21
N ASN A 493 19.35 39.32 -22.00
CA ASN A 493 18.04 39.70 -21.50
C ASN A 493 17.67 38.78 -20.34
N ILE A 494 17.48 39.30 -19.13
CA ILE A 494 16.93 38.62 -17.97
C ILE A 494 15.43 38.41 -18.20
N PRO A 495 14.90 37.15 -18.03
CA PRO A 495 13.49 36.90 -18.19
C PRO A 495 12.63 37.71 -17.23
N ALA A 496 11.51 38.25 -17.73
CA ALA A 496 10.66 39.17 -16.97
C ALA A 496 9.78 38.49 -15.90
N SER A 497 9.68 37.15 -15.89
CA SER A 497 8.84 36.39 -14.97
C SER A 497 9.34 34.95 -14.75
N ALA A 498 8.93 34.32 -13.63
CA ALA A 498 9.20 32.94 -13.35
C ALA A 498 8.70 31.96 -14.44
N ASP A 499 7.59 32.28 -15.08
CA ASP A 499 7.05 31.49 -16.21
C ASP A 499 7.97 31.54 -17.43
N SER A 500 8.59 32.70 -17.71
CA SER A 500 9.57 32.84 -18.80
C SER A 500 10.82 31.98 -18.53
N ILE A 501 11.22 31.84 -17.27
CA ILE A 501 12.37 30.99 -16.86
C ILE A 501 12.04 29.52 -17.15
N ILE A 502 10.84 29.05 -16.74
CA ILE A 502 10.40 27.68 -16.97
C ILE A 502 10.28 27.42 -18.48
N GLN A 503 9.70 28.35 -19.27
CA GLN A 503 9.61 28.24 -20.72
C GLN A 503 10.97 28.06 -21.39
N MET A 504 11.95 28.84 -20.96
CA MET A 504 13.31 28.75 -21.49
C MET A 504 13.98 27.42 -21.18
N ARG A 505 13.77 26.88 -19.99
CA ARG A 505 14.24 25.54 -19.60
C ARG A 505 13.60 24.46 -20.46
N LEU A 506 12.29 24.51 -20.64
CA LEU A 506 11.55 23.55 -21.47
C LEU A 506 11.97 23.64 -22.95
N ALA A 507 12.34 24.84 -23.45
CA ALA A 507 12.83 25.03 -24.81
C ALA A 507 14.22 24.42 -25.05
N GLY A 508 15.02 24.23 -24.00
CA GLY A 508 16.35 23.56 -24.05
C GLY A 508 16.29 22.04 -23.95
N LEU A 509 15.10 21.44 -23.82
CA LEU A 509 14.96 19.98 -23.72
C LEU A 509 14.86 19.33 -25.10
N SER A 510 15.36 18.10 -25.20
CA SER A 510 15.17 17.25 -26.37
C SER A 510 13.71 16.84 -26.53
N SER A 511 13.32 16.43 -27.74
CA SER A 511 11.98 15.87 -27.99
C SER A 511 11.64 14.68 -27.08
N ASP A 512 12.64 13.86 -26.81
CA ASP A 512 12.49 12.65 -25.99
C ASP A 512 12.28 12.98 -24.50
N GLU A 513 13.04 13.94 -23.98
CA GLU A 513 12.85 14.44 -22.61
C GLU A 513 11.47 15.07 -22.42
N LEU A 514 10.99 15.83 -23.41
CA LEU A 514 9.65 16.43 -23.40
C LEU A 514 8.56 15.35 -23.41
N GLN A 515 8.71 14.27 -24.19
CA GLN A 515 7.76 13.17 -24.20
C GLN A 515 7.64 12.49 -22.83
N VAL A 516 8.75 12.28 -22.13
CA VAL A 516 8.75 11.73 -20.76
C VAL A 516 7.99 12.66 -19.81
N LEU A 517 8.28 13.95 -19.84
CA LEU A 517 7.60 14.95 -19.03
C LEU A 517 6.11 15.06 -19.37
N ASP A 518 5.75 14.96 -20.65
CA ASP A 518 4.35 14.99 -21.11
C ASP A 518 3.57 13.80 -20.54
N VAL A 519 4.15 12.60 -20.52
CA VAL A 519 3.50 11.42 -19.89
C VAL A 519 3.38 11.59 -18.39
N ILE A 520 4.43 12.05 -17.70
CA ILE A 520 4.36 12.25 -16.23
C ILE A 520 3.31 13.33 -15.87
N SER A 521 3.13 14.35 -16.73
CA SER A 521 2.23 15.48 -16.47
C SER A 521 0.75 15.10 -16.36
N VAL A 522 0.33 13.97 -16.94
CA VAL A 522 -1.07 13.51 -16.87
C VAL A 522 -1.39 12.82 -15.55
N PHE A 523 -0.38 12.39 -14.78
CA PHE A 523 -0.56 11.86 -13.43
C PHE A 523 -0.66 13.01 -12.43
N ARG A 524 -1.45 12.80 -11.38
CA ARG A 524 -1.74 13.87 -10.42
C ARG A 524 -0.48 14.32 -9.70
N ASP A 525 0.28 13.41 -9.13
CA ASP A 525 1.44 13.72 -8.31
C ASP A 525 2.66 12.83 -8.60
N TRP A 526 2.45 11.61 -9.04
CA TRP A 526 3.48 10.60 -9.20
C TRP A 526 3.11 9.62 -10.32
N ALA A 527 4.03 9.32 -11.19
CA ALA A 527 3.87 8.38 -12.29
C ALA A 527 4.76 7.15 -12.05
N PRO A 528 4.20 5.94 -11.97
CA PRO A 528 4.99 4.71 -11.90
C PRO A 528 5.89 4.56 -13.11
N PHE A 529 7.10 4.04 -12.93
CA PHE A 529 8.04 3.84 -14.02
C PHE A 529 7.51 2.87 -15.08
N ASP A 530 6.80 1.84 -14.66
CA ASP A 530 6.21 0.83 -15.56
C ASP A 530 5.19 1.43 -16.53
N ILE A 531 4.47 2.48 -16.11
CA ILE A 531 3.58 3.22 -17.02
C ILE A 531 4.39 3.95 -18.10
N LEU A 532 5.53 4.55 -17.76
CA LEU A 532 6.40 5.21 -18.74
C LEU A 532 6.88 4.20 -19.79
N THR A 533 7.26 2.99 -19.35
CA THR A 533 7.69 1.92 -20.27
C THR A 533 6.58 1.42 -21.18
N SER A 534 5.33 1.45 -20.71
CA SER A 534 4.17 1.01 -21.49
C SER A 534 3.65 2.07 -22.47
N LEU A 535 3.77 3.35 -22.12
CA LEU A 535 3.23 4.44 -22.92
C LEU A 535 4.23 5.01 -23.93
N LEU A 536 5.52 4.84 -23.71
CA LEU A 536 6.59 5.34 -24.58
C LEU A 536 7.27 4.18 -25.32
N THR A 537 7.57 4.38 -26.61
CA THR A 537 8.21 3.38 -27.46
C THR A 537 9.73 3.35 -27.27
N LYS A 538 10.18 3.32 -26.02
CA LYS A 538 11.61 3.33 -25.66
C LYS A 538 11.93 2.16 -24.73
N THR A 539 13.17 1.73 -24.76
CA THR A 539 13.61 0.68 -23.83
C THR A 539 13.64 1.21 -22.39
N PRO A 540 13.44 0.34 -21.36
CA PRO A 540 13.52 0.75 -19.97
C PRO A 540 14.83 1.48 -19.60
N LEU A 541 15.96 1.05 -20.20
CA LEU A 541 17.26 1.68 -19.97
C LEU A 541 17.34 3.11 -20.54
N GLU A 542 16.80 3.33 -21.74
CA GLU A 542 16.73 4.67 -22.32
C GLU A 542 15.84 5.60 -21.49
N LEU A 543 14.71 5.08 -20.99
CA LEU A 543 13.80 5.85 -20.13
C LEU A 543 14.46 6.22 -18.80
N LEU A 544 15.16 5.29 -18.15
CA LEU A 544 15.93 5.58 -16.94
C LEU A 544 16.97 6.66 -17.19
N TYR A 545 17.70 6.57 -18.31
CA TYR A 545 18.68 7.59 -18.66
C TYR A 545 18.06 8.98 -18.87
N LEU A 546 16.92 9.06 -19.57
CA LEU A 546 16.18 10.31 -19.77
C LEU A 546 15.66 10.88 -18.44
N CYS A 547 15.11 10.02 -17.58
CA CYS A 547 14.66 10.43 -16.24
C CYS A 547 15.82 10.94 -15.39
N ASP A 548 17.00 10.32 -15.47
CA ASP A 548 18.19 10.77 -14.77
C ASP A 548 18.68 12.14 -15.29
N GLN A 549 18.67 12.37 -16.59
CA GLN A 549 18.95 13.68 -17.15
C GLN A 549 17.96 14.75 -16.64
N LEU A 550 16.67 14.42 -16.61
CA LEU A 550 15.64 15.33 -16.12
C LEU A 550 15.76 15.61 -14.62
N LYS A 551 16.25 14.62 -13.83
CA LYS A 551 16.60 14.83 -12.41
C LYS A 551 17.80 15.76 -12.25
N GLN A 552 18.88 15.56 -13.02
CA GLN A 552 20.04 16.44 -13.01
C GLN A 552 19.66 17.88 -13.37
N LYS A 553 18.66 18.06 -14.25
CA LYS A 553 18.08 19.36 -14.59
C LYS A 553 17.08 19.88 -13.56
N ASN A 554 16.91 19.21 -12.39
CA ASN A 554 15.96 19.55 -11.34
C ASN A 554 14.51 19.74 -11.83
N LEU A 555 14.06 18.92 -12.78
CA LEU A 555 12.69 18.91 -13.28
C LEU A 555 11.86 17.77 -12.69
N LEU A 556 12.50 16.64 -12.39
CA LEU A 556 11.88 15.47 -11.78
C LEU A 556 12.54 15.11 -10.45
N THR A 557 11.75 14.55 -9.58
CA THR A 557 12.18 13.80 -8.38
C THR A 557 11.78 12.34 -8.53
N GLU A 558 12.63 11.45 -8.03
CA GLU A 558 12.41 10.02 -8.02
C GLU A 558 11.96 9.61 -6.62
N SER A 559 10.95 8.76 -6.54
CA SER A 559 10.50 8.18 -5.27
C SER A 559 9.94 6.78 -5.49
N THR A 560 9.99 5.97 -4.44
CA THR A 560 9.47 4.60 -4.48
C THR A 560 8.25 4.54 -3.56
N ARG A 561 7.11 4.05 -4.07
CA ARG A 561 5.90 3.80 -3.28
C ARG A 561 5.71 2.29 -3.17
N GLY A 562 5.86 1.76 -1.96
CA GLY A 562 5.96 0.32 -1.76
C GLY A 562 7.14 -0.27 -2.56
N LYS A 563 6.87 -1.18 -3.48
CA LYS A 563 7.89 -1.81 -4.35
C LYS A 563 8.01 -1.13 -5.73
N VAL A 564 7.23 -0.09 -6.00
CA VAL A 564 7.14 0.52 -7.34
C VAL A 564 7.95 1.81 -7.39
N LEU A 565 8.91 1.87 -8.31
CA LEU A 565 9.68 3.07 -8.65
C LEU A 565 8.80 4.03 -9.47
N GLY A 566 8.92 5.34 -9.25
CA GLY A 566 8.24 6.33 -10.07
C GLY A 566 8.79 7.74 -9.93
N TYR A 567 8.21 8.64 -10.68
CA TYR A 567 8.69 10.01 -10.84
C TYR A 567 7.58 11.03 -10.62
N SER A 568 7.95 12.15 -10.01
CA SER A 568 7.11 13.33 -9.82
C SER A 568 7.81 14.60 -10.27
N PHE A 569 7.05 15.66 -10.55
CA PHE A 569 7.65 16.95 -10.83
C PHE A 569 8.24 17.58 -9.57
N THR A 570 9.42 18.18 -9.70
CA THR A 570 10.02 18.97 -8.62
C THR A 570 9.12 20.15 -8.24
N HIS A 571 8.36 20.70 -9.22
CA HIS A 571 7.48 21.85 -9.03
C HIS A 571 6.19 21.72 -9.84
N GLU A 572 5.07 21.91 -9.18
CA GLU A 572 3.72 21.96 -9.77
C GLU A 572 3.59 22.92 -10.95
N ARG A 573 4.31 24.06 -10.90
CA ARG A 573 4.27 25.08 -11.94
C ARG A 573 4.84 24.60 -13.28
N VAL A 574 5.87 23.73 -13.24
CA VAL A 574 6.42 23.07 -14.45
C VAL A 574 5.38 22.16 -15.08
N LYS A 575 4.69 21.37 -14.26
CA LYS A 575 3.59 20.50 -14.69
C LYS A 575 2.44 21.29 -15.31
N ALA A 576 2.01 22.38 -14.67
CA ALA A 576 0.94 23.24 -15.16
C ALA A 576 1.27 23.83 -16.55
N MET A 577 2.51 24.28 -16.77
CA MET A 577 2.96 24.81 -18.06
C MET A 577 3.02 23.73 -19.14
N LEU A 578 3.48 22.52 -18.82
CA LEU A 578 3.48 21.40 -19.76
C LEU A 578 2.05 21.02 -20.16
N SER A 579 1.14 20.96 -19.18
CA SER A 579 -0.28 20.68 -19.45
C SER A 579 -0.95 21.73 -20.35
N GLN A 580 -0.55 23.00 -20.25
CA GLN A 580 -1.03 24.07 -21.14
C GLN A 580 -0.41 23.99 -22.55
N ARG A 581 0.80 23.47 -22.67
CA ARG A 581 1.50 23.32 -23.96
C ARG A 581 0.93 22.16 -24.79
N GLN A 582 0.45 21.11 -24.14
CA GLN A 582 -0.13 19.95 -24.81
C GLN A 582 -1.43 20.31 -25.52
N SER A 583 -1.62 19.81 -26.73
CA SER A 583 -2.93 19.89 -27.37
C SER A 583 -3.96 19.07 -26.55
N GLU A 584 -5.20 19.52 -26.53
CA GLU A 584 -6.28 18.82 -25.84
C GLU A 584 -6.40 17.36 -26.30
N SER A 585 -6.25 17.12 -27.61
CA SER A 585 -6.29 15.77 -28.19
C SER A 585 -5.13 14.88 -27.70
N ALA A 586 -3.90 15.41 -27.63
CA ALA A 586 -2.76 14.66 -27.13
C ALA A 586 -2.94 14.28 -25.66
N ARG A 587 -3.36 15.24 -24.84
CA ARG A 587 -3.63 15.01 -23.41
C ARG A 587 -4.73 13.96 -23.21
N ARG A 588 -5.84 14.03 -23.96
CA ARG A 588 -6.92 13.03 -23.90
C ARG A 588 -6.41 11.63 -24.25
N ILE A 589 -5.57 11.48 -25.27
CA ILE A 589 -4.98 10.19 -25.66
C ILE A 589 -4.07 9.65 -24.57
N LEU A 590 -3.23 10.49 -23.95
CA LEU A 590 -2.36 10.07 -22.84
C LEU A 590 -3.17 9.59 -21.64
N HIS A 591 -4.21 10.32 -21.25
CA HIS A 591 -5.12 9.89 -20.19
C HIS A 591 -5.81 8.56 -20.51
N LEU A 592 -6.32 8.36 -21.73
CA LEU A 592 -6.94 7.10 -22.13
C LEU A 592 -5.97 5.92 -22.06
N ARG A 593 -4.72 6.10 -22.53
CA ARG A 593 -3.70 5.05 -22.47
C ARG A 593 -3.29 4.74 -21.03
N ALA A 594 -3.13 5.77 -20.20
CA ALA A 594 -2.84 5.59 -18.78
C ALA A 594 -3.98 4.83 -18.08
N ALA A 595 -5.25 5.20 -18.36
CA ALA A 595 -6.41 4.49 -17.85
C ALA A 595 -6.45 3.02 -18.28
N GLN A 596 -6.18 2.73 -19.55
CA GLN A 596 -6.14 1.35 -20.08
C GLN A 596 -5.04 0.50 -19.43
N TYR A 597 -3.89 1.10 -19.16
CA TYR A 597 -2.80 0.43 -18.46
C TYR A 597 -3.21 0.12 -17.01
N LEU A 598 -3.74 1.11 -16.27
CA LEU A 598 -4.21 0.91 -14.88
C LEU A 598 -5.35 -0.10 -14.81
N GLU A 599 -6.28 -0.07 -15.77
CA GLU A 599 -7.37 -1.04 -15.86
C GLU A 599 -6.87 -2.48 -16.07
N ALA A 600 -5.79 -2.66 -16.85
CA ALA A 600 -5.16 -3.97 -17.05
C ALA A 600 -4.42 -4.48 -15.78
N GLN A 601 -4.06 -3.59 -14.85
CA GLN A 601 -3.46 -3.96 -13.56
C GLN A 601 -4.51 -4.34 -12.50
N LEU A 602 -5.80 -4.08 -12.76
CA LEU A 602 -6.87 -4.58 -11.90
C LEU A 602 -6.86 -6.10 -11.94
N GLY A 603 -6.37 -6.74 -10.86
CA GLY A 603 -6.44 -8.19 -10.68
C GLY A 603 -7.89 -8.68 -10.58
N SER A 604 -8.08 -10.00 -10.53
CA SER A 604 -9.40 -10.63 -10.33
C SER A 604 -10.09 -10.18 -9.03
N ASP A 605 -9.33 -9.69 -8.07
CA ASP A 605 -9.79 -9.29 -6.73
C ASP A 605 -10.08 -7.78 -6.59
N GLY A 606 -9.90 -6.99 -7.68
CA GLY A 606 -10.28 -5.59 -7.79
C GLY A 606 -9.66 -4.71 -6.70
N SER A 607 -8.38 -4.34 -6.85
CA SER A 607 -7.74 -3.36 -5.95
C SER A 607 -8.50 -2.02 -6.03
N THR A 608 -9.16 -1.65 -4.94
CA THR A 608 -9.99 -0.42 -4.85
C THR A 608 -9.16 0.86 -4.99
N ASP A 609 -7.86 0.79 -4.67
CA ASP A 609 -6.92 1.92 -4.73
C ASP A 609 -6.76 2.54 -6.13
N LEU A 610 -7.04 1.74 -7.17
CA LEU A 610 -6.94 2.21 -8.56
C LEU A 610 -8.21 2.89 -9.08
N TYR A 611 -9.37 2.72 -8.42
CA TYR A 611 -10.64 3.24 -8.96
C TYR A 611 -10.63 4.76 -9.11
N ASP A 612 -10.13 5.50 -8.15
CA ASP A 612 -10.10 6.96 -8.22
C ASP A 612 -9.16 7.48 -9.31
N GLN A 613 -8.03 6.80 -9.51
CA GLN A 613 -7.11 7.10 -10.62
C GLN A 613 -7.78 6.80 -11.97
N LEU A 614 -8.49 5.67 -12.09
CA LEU A 614 -9.24 5.31 -13.29
C LEU A 614 -10.36 6.31 -13.59
N VAL A 615 -11.10 6.76 -12.57
CA VAL A 615 -12.11 7.83 -12.71
C VAL A 615 -11.47 9.08 -13.27
N GLN A 616 -10.36 9.53 -12.70
CA GLN A 616 -9.64 10.72 -13.14
C GLN A 616 -9.21 10.61 -14.61
N HIS A 617 -8.53 9.50 -14.94
CA HIS A 617 -7.97 9.33 -16.27
C HIS A 617 -9.04 9.09 -17.35
N PHE A 618 -10.10 8.32 -17.09
CA PHE A 618 -11.20 8.14 -18.04
C PHE A 618 -12.01 9.42 -18.22
N THR A 619 -12.22 10.20 -17.16
CA THR A 619 -12.90 11.50 -17.24
C THR A 619 -12.11 12.47 -18.12
N ALA A 620 -10.80 12.63 -17.85
CA ALA A 620 -9.92 13.51 -18.64
C ALA A 620 -9.69 12.97 -20.07
N GLY A 621 -9.74 11.66 -20.25
CA GLY A 621 -9.68 11.00 -21.56
C GLY A 621 -10.98 11.10 -22.38
N GLY A 622 -12.10 11.45 -21.74
CA GLY A 622 -13.41 11.62 -22.39
C GLY A 622 -14.16 10.31 -22.60
N ASP A 623 -13.77 9.22 -21.94
CA ASP A 623 -14.55 7.99 -21.86
C ASP A 623 -15.54 8.09 -20.68
N THR A 624 -16.68 8.71 -20.94
CA THR A 624 -17.69 8.98 -19.94
C THR A 624 -18.33 7.70 -19.38
N PHE A 625 -18.40 6.63 -20.17
CA PHE A 625 -18.96 5.35 -19.72
C PHE A 625 -18.04 4.68 -18.70
N LYS A 626 -16.75 4.54 -19.00
CA LYS A 626 -15.80 3.94 -18.07
C LYS A 626 -15.57 4.82 -16.83
N ALA A 627 -15.57 6.14 -17.01
CA ALA A 627 -15.51 7.06 -15.87
C ALA A 627 -16.69 6.84 -14.92
N PHE A 628 -17.92 6.75 -15.44
CA PHE A 628 -19.10 6.43 -14.65
C PHE A 628 -19.02 5.06 -13.98
N LYS A 629 -18.60 4.03 -14.73
CA LYS A 629 -18.40 2.68 -14.18
C LYS A 629 -17.51 2.69 -12.94
N TYR A 630 -16.34 3.30 -13.02
CA TYR A 630 -15.40 3.31 -11.90
C TYR A 630 -15.82 4.24 -10.75
N LYS A 631 -16.61 5.30 -11.02
CA LYS A 631 -17.28 6.09 -9.96
C LYS A 631 -18.23 5.23 -9.13
N VAL A 632 -19.06 4.42 -9.80
CA VAL A 632 -20.03 3.53 -9.12
C VAL A 632 -19.27 2.44 -8.34
N LEU A 633 -18.20 1.85 -8.91
CA LEU A 633 -17.42 0.82 -8.24
C LEU A 633 -16.64 1.36 -7.03
N SER A 634 -16.02 2.54 -7.14
CA SER A 634 -15.38 3.22 -6.02
C SER A 634 -16.37 3.49 -4.88
N LEU A 635 -17.55 4.00 -5.23
CA LEU A 635 -18.60 4.28 -4.27
C LEU A 635 -19.17 3.02 -3.62
N ASP A 636 -19.30 1.91 -4.37
CA ASP A 636 -19.74 0.63 -3.83
C ASP A 636 -18.73 0.03 -2.85
N ALA A 637 -17.45 0.10 -3.17
CA ALA A 637 -16.37 -0.32 -2.27
C ALA A 637 -16.40 0.49 -0.96
N PHE A 638 -16.54 1.82 -1.05
CA PHE A 638 -16.70 2.69 0.11
C PHE A 638 -17.93 2.32 0.95
N ALA A 639 -19.09 2.17 0.31
CA ALA A 639 -20.34 1.83 1.00
C ALA A 639 -20.29 0.43 1.65
N GLY A 640 -19.53 -0.50 1.04
CA GLY A 640 -19.29 -1.83 1.59
C GLY A 640 -18.50 -1.82 2.89
N MET A 641 -17.65 -0.84 3.09
CA MET A 641 -16.90 -0.64 4.33
C MET A 641 -17.69 0.16 5.37
N CYS A 642 -18.28 1.29 4.96
CA CYS A 642 -18.85 2.25 5.90
C CYS A 642 -20.32 1.99 6.26
N TYR A 643 -21.08 1.34 5.37
CA TYR A 643 -22.54 1.18 5.53
C TYR A 643 -22.99 -0.28 5.58
N GLU A 644 -22.10 -1.19 5.92
CA GLU A 644 -22.39 -2.59 6.17
C GLU A 644 -22.30 -2.91 7.66
N LEU A 645 -23.26 -3.64 8.22
CA LEU A 645 -23.32 -3.95 9.65
C LEU A 645 -22.08 -4.74 10.15
N MET A 646 -21.52 -5.60 9.33
CA MET A 646 -20.28 -6.34 9.58
C MET A 646 -19.57 -6.49 8.22
N PRO A 647 -18.72 -5.55 7.83
CA PRO A 647 -18.12 -5.51 6.52
C PRO A 647 -17.17 -6.70 6.27
N ILE A 648 -17.02 -7.05 5.00
CA ILE A 648 -16.01 -8.01 4.55
C ILE A 648 -14.79 -7.20 4.12
N LEU A 649 -13.63 -7.55 4.69
CA LEU A 649 -12.39 -6.85 4.40
C LEU A 649 -11.87 -7.24 3.01
N THR A 650 -11.63 -6.23 2.18
CA THR A 650 -10.93 -6.36 0.89
C THR A 650 -9.59 -5.65 0.96
N ASP A 651 -8.59 -6.15 0.22
CA ASP A 651 -7.29 -5.47 0.16
C ASP A 651 -7.46 -4.07 -0.45
N GLY A 652 -6.91 -3.03 0.22
CA GLY A 652 -7.04 -1.64 -0.20
C GLY A 652 -8.27 -0.88 0.34
N SER A 653 -9.06 -1.48 1.22
CA SER A 653 -10.25 -0.84 1.80
C SER A 653 -9.94 0.34 2.74
N ASP A 654 -8.69 0.51 3.15
CA ASP A 654 -8.29 1.54 4.14
C ASP A 654 -8.17 2.96 3.54
N ALA A 655 -8.28 3.10 2.21
CA ALA A 655 -7.98 4.36 1.50
C ALA A 655 -9.20 5.23 1.15
N LEU A 656 -10.43 4.77 1.43
CA LEU A 656 -11.63 5.44 0.96
C LEU A 656 -12.18 6.43 2.01
N THR A 657 -11.89 7.72 1.83
CA THR A 657 -12.53 8.81 2.58
C THR A 657 -13.41 9.64 1.66
N VAL A 658 -14.69 9.32 1.61
CA VAL A 658 -15.70 10.23 1.04
C VAL A 658 -16.27 11.07 2.18
N LYS A 659 -16.33 12.40 2.01
CA LYS A 659 -17.00 13.27 2.99
C LYS A 659 -18.49 12.98 2.97
N GLU A 660 -19.07 12.58 4.09
CA GLU A 660 -20.53 12.33 4.22
C GLU A 660 -21.38 13.55 3.85
N ASP A 661 -20.88 14.78 4.10
CA ASP A 661 -21.56 16.02 3.75
C ASP A 661 -21.61 16.21 2.24
N GLY A 662 -22.63 15.62 1.59
CA GLY A 662 -22.88 15.81 0.15
C GLY A 662 -23.13 14.56 -0.67
N LEU A 663 -23.15 13.35 -0.07
CA LEU A 663 -23.43 12.10 -0.81
C LEU A 663 -24.77 12.11 -1.49
N THR A 664 -25.81 12.65 -0.86
CA THR A 664 -27.14 12.79 -1.49
C THR A 664 -27.07 13.63 -2.76
N GLY A 665 -26.31 14.74 -2.76
CA GLY A 665 -26.06 15.54 -3.96
C GLY A 665 -25.24 14.78 -5.01
N TYR A 666 -24.32 13.94 -4.58
CA TYR A 666 -23.49 13.13 -5.47
C TYR A 666 -24.30 12.02 -6.15
N PHE A 667 -25.23 11.35 -5.46
CA PHE A 667 -26.18 10.41 -6.06
C PHE A 667 -26.98 11.07 -7.19
N GLN A 668 -27.53 12.26 -6.95
CA GLN A 668 -28.26 13.00 -8.00
C GLN A 668 -27.40 13.33 -9.23
N ILE A 669 -26.09 13.57 -9.05
CA ILE A 669 -25.16 13.77 -10.16
C ILE A 669 -24.99 12.45 -10.94
N LEU A 670 -24.78 11.33 -10.25
CA LEU A 670 -24.61 10.02 -10.88
C LEU A 670 -25.88 9.56 -11.61
N GLU A 671 -27.07 9.81 -11.07
CA GLU A 671 -28.37 9.53 -11.74
C GLU A 671 -28.51 10.32 -13.05
N ARG A 672 -28.13 11.62 -13.06
CA ARG A 672 -28.12 12.44 -14.28
C ARG A 672 -27.10 11.94 -15.29
N GLU A 673 -25.88 11.57 -14.84
CA GLU A 673 -24.88 10.98 -15.72
C GLU A 673 -25.39 9.66 -16.34
N LEU A 674 -26.02 8.78 -15.55
CA LEU A 674 -26.64 7.54 -16.03
C LEU A 674 -27.71 7.81 -17.08
N ALA A 675 -28.63 8.76 -16.82
CA ALA A 675 -29.66 9.15 -17.77
C ALA A 675 -29.06 9.71 -19.08
N SER A 676 -27.99 10.51 -18.99
CA SER A 676 -27.28 11.02 -20.16
C SER A 676 -26.61 9.89 -20.96
N LEU A 677 -25.96 8.93 -20.29
CA LEU A 677 -25.32 7.77 -20.94
C LEU A 677 -26.36 6.90 -21.65
N ARG A 678 -27.53 6.69 -21.06
CA ARG A 678 -28.63 5.96 -21.70
C ARG A 678 -29.17 6.63 -22.95
N SER A 679 -29.16 7.97 -22.99
CA SER A 679 -29.60 8.72 -24.16
C SER A 679 -28.60 8.74 -25.31
N THR A 680 -27.29 8.59 -25.00
CA THR A 680 -26.20 8.75 -25.98
C THR A 680 -25.64 7.42 -26.50
N GLN A 681 -25.75 6.32 -25.73
CA GLN A 681 -25.19 5.02 -26.10
C GLN A 681 -26.28 3.98 -26.37
N PHE A 682 -26.81 3.97 -27.59
CA PHE A 682 -27.77 2.96 -28.04
C PHE A 682 -27.06 1.62 -28.34
N GLY A 683 -27.31 0.60 -27.50
CA GLY A 683 -27.16 -0.82 -27.84
C GLY A 683 -25.92 -1.55 -27.26
N ALA A 684 -24.70 -1.07 -27.39
CA ALA A 684 -23.50 -1.86 -27.04
C ALA A 684 -23.30 -2.07 -25.52
N ASN A 685 -23.61 -1.09 -24.70
CA ASN A 685 -23.37 -1.10 -23.26
C ASN A 685 -24.66 -1.17 -22.41
N ALA A 686 -25.81 -1.41 -23.01
CA ALA A 686 -27.10 -1.33 -22.31
C ALA A 686 -27.19 -2.29 -21.11
N LYS A 687 -26.69 -3.53 -21.25
CA LYS A 687 -26.71 -4.51 -20.17
C LYS A 687 -25.78 -4.10 -19.01
N GLU A 688 -24.61 -3.57 -19.33
CA GLU A 688 -23.64 -3.11 -18.31
C GLU A 688 -24.16 -1.84 -17.61
N LEU A 689 -24.83 -0.94 -18.32
CA LEU A 689 -25.52 0.20 -17.71
C LEU A 689 -26.64 -0.23 -16.76
N ASP A 690 -27.42 -1.26 -17.13
CA ASP A 690 -28.43 -1.80 -16.22
C ASP A 690 -27.83 -2.48 -14.98
N GLN A 691 -26.65 -3.07 -15.09
CA GLN A 691 -25.91 -3.59 -13.93
C GLN A 691 -25.41 -2.46 -13.04
N LEU A 692 -24.81 -1.42 -13.63
CA LEU A 692 -24.32 -0.25 -12.91
C LEU A 692 -25.46 0.52 -12.22
N GLU A 693 -26.64 0.61 -12.84
CA GLU A 693 -27.82 1.19 -12.17
C GLU A 693 -28.22 0.39 -10.94
N ARG A 694 -28.29 -0.95 -11.04
CA ARG A 694 -28.58 -1.78 -9.86
C ARG A 694 -27.52 -1.63 -8.78
N GLN A 695 -26.26 -1.49 -9.16
CA GLN A 695 -25.18 -1.27 -8.22
C GLN A 695 -25.29 0.09 -7.53
N LEU A 696 -25.62 1.14 -8.28
CA LEU A 696 -25.89 2.48 -7.72
C LEU A 696 -27.08 2.44 -6.74
N LEU A 697 -28.20 1.83 -7.13
CA LEU A 697 -29.37 1.66 -6.24
C LEU A 697 -29.00 0.88 -4.97
N TYR A 698 -28.09 -0.10 -5.07
CA TYR A 698 -27.63 -0.85 -3.90
C TYR A 698 -26.79 0.03 -2.95
N VAL A 699 -25.91 0.85 -3.49
CA VAL A 699 -25.12 1.81 -2.69
C VAL A 699 -26.03 2.85 -2.02
N GLU A 700 -26.97 3.42 -2.75
CA GLU A 700 -27.96 4.36 -2.20
C GLU A 700 -28.79 3.73 -1.09
N SER A 701 -29.22 2.48 -1.29
CA SER A 701 -29.98 1.75 -0.29
C SER A 701 -29.19 1.54 1.00
N ARG A 702 -27.90 1.20 0.90
CA ARG A 702 -27.02 1.08 2.08
C ARG A 702 -26.92 2.40 2.84
N TYR A 703 -26.66 3.51 2.12
CA TYR A 703 -26.53 4.83 2.71
C TYR A 703 -27.78 5.24 3.50
N TYR A 704 -28.94 5.17 2.86
CA TYR A 704 -30.20 5.59 3.50
C TYR A 704 -30.61 4.66 4.66
N ILE A 705 -30.50 3.35 4.49
CA ILE A 705 -30.86 2.39 5.55
C ILE A 705 -29.90 2.52 6.74
N HIS A 706 -28.58 2.61 6.49
CA HIS A 706 -27.60 2.79 7.55
C HIS A 706 -27.83 4.11 8.32
N GLY A 707 -28.14 5.18 7.62
CA GLY A 707 -28.39 6.52 8.19
C GLY A 707 -29.74 6.69 8.88
N GLY A 708 -30.64 5.68 8.85
CA GLY A 708 -31.98 5.76 9.43
C GLY A 708 -32.97 6.57 8.59
N GLU A 709 -32.66 6.85 7.34
CA GLU A 709 -33.51 7.58 6.40
C GLU A 709 -34.45 6.62 5.63
N TYR A 710 -35.30 5.91 6.37
CA TYR A 710 -36.10 4.79 5.85
C TYR A 710 -37.13 5.20 4.81
N ASP A 711 -37.71 6.40 4.92
CA ASP A 711 -38.71 6.92 3.97
C ASP A 711 -38.08 7.09 2.57
N ALA A 712 -36.79 7.45 2.48
CA ALA A 712 -36.08 7.51 1.22
C ALA A 712 -35.52 6.13 0.83
N GLY A 713 -34.98 5.36 1.79
CA GLY A 713 -34.28 4.11 1.53
C GLY A 713 -35.17 2.96 1.08
N LEU A 714 -36.33 2.73 1.72
CA LEU A 714 -37.21 1.58 1.39
C LEU A 714 -37.71 1.59 -0.05
N PRO A 715 -38.12 2.71 -0.65
CA PRO A 715 -38.46 2.77 -2.07
C PRO A 715 -37.28 2.37 -2.97
N VAL A 716 -36.06 2.81 -2.66
CA VAL A 716 -34.84 2.46 -3.42
C VAL A 716 -34.56 0.96 -3.33
N VAL A 717 -34.64 0.37 -2.12
CA VAL A 717 -34.50 -1.10 -1.94
C VAL A 717 -35.57 -1.85 -2.73
N GLY A 718 -36.83 -1.37 -2.73
CA GLY A 718 -37.94 -1.94 -3.51
C GLY A 718 -37.68 -1.90 -5.02
N GLN A 719 -37.14 -0.80 -5.52
CA GLN A 719 -36.75 -0.64 -6.92
C GLN A 719 -35.61 -1.58 -7.29
N LEU A 720 -34.58 -1.67 -6.44
CA LEU A 720 -33.45 -2.60 -6.58
C LEU A 720 -33.96 -4.05 -6.69
N LEU A 721 -34.78 -4.49 -5.75
CA LEU A 721 -35.34 -5.84 -5.73
C LEU A 721 -36.12 -6.17 -7.00
N LYS A 722 -37.01 -5.25 -7.44
CA LYS A 722 -37.80 -5.39 -8.65
C LYS A 722 -36.92 -5.45 -9.91
N SER A 723 -35.96 -4.55 -10.05
CA SER A 723 -35.03 -4.52 -11.19
C SER A 723 -34.21 -5.79 -11.24
N SER A 724 -33.66 -6.23 -10.10
CA SER A 724 -32.78 -7.41 -9.98
C SER A 724 -33.53 -8.71 -10.30
N THR A 725 -34.72 -8.89 -9.77
CA THR A 725 -35.59 -10.07 -10.06
C THR A 725 -35.99 -10.13 -11.52
N THR A 726 -36.33 -8.98 -12.13
CA THR A 726 -36.71 -8.90 -13.56
C THR A 726 -35.51 -9.24 -14.47
N ALA A 727 -34.31 -8.82 -14.11
CA ALA A 727 -33.09 -9.08 -14.86
C ALA A 727 -32.49 -10.48 -14.61
N GLY A 728 -33.00 -11.23 -13.61
CA GLY A 728 -32.41 -12.49 -13.18
C GLY A 728 -31.08 -12.32 -12.44
N ASP A 729 -30.81 -11.15 -11.88
CA ASP A 729 -29.62 -10.82 -11.09
C ASP A 729 -29.85 -11.23 -9.63
N TRP A 730 -29.65 -12.52 -9.37
CA TRP A 730 -29.97 -13.12 -8.08
C TRP A 730 -29.07 -12.62 -6.94
N GLN A 731 -27.82 -12.21 -7.26
CA GLN A 731 -26.91 -11.63 -6.29
C GLN A 731 -27.45 -10.28 -5.77
N MET A 732 -27.83 -9.37 -6.68
CA MET A 732 -28.40 -8.08 -6.31
C MET A 732 -29.79 -8.22 -5.67
N ALA A 733 -30.57 -9.22 -6.07
CA ALA A 733 -31.86 -9.51 -5.40
C ALA A 733 -31.64 -9.96 -3.94
N ALA A 734 -30.64 -10.81 -3.70
CA ALA A 734 -30.25 -11.22 -2.33
C ALA A 734 -29.78 -10.02 -1.50
N ASN A 735 -28.96 -9.15 -2.10
CA ASN A 735 -28.49 -7.91 -1.46
C ASN A 735 -29.64 -6.96 -1.09
N ALA A 736 -30.65 -6.85 -1.95
CA ALA A 736 -31.85 -6.09 -1.61
C ALA A 736 -32.60 -6.69 -0.40
N HIS A 737 -32.71 -8.02 -0.31
CA HIS A 737 -33.28 -8.67 0.87
C HIS A 737 -32.46 -8.41 2.13
N LEU A 738 -31.10 -8.38 2.05
CA LEU A 738 -30.25 -8.01 3.17
C LEU A 738 -30.52 -6.57 3.67
N GLN A 739 -30.76 -5.60 2.76
CA GLN A 739 -31.10 -4.23 3.16
C GLN A 739 -32.45 -4.15 3.91
N PHE A 740 -33.46 -4.90 3.47
CA PHE A 740 -34.70 -5.01 4.24
C PHE A 740 -34.50 -5.64 5.61
N ILE A 741 -33.60 -6.63 5.72
CA ILE A 741 -33.25 -7.26 7.00
C ILE A 741 -32.52 -6.26 7.90
N TYR A 742 -31.60 -5.45 7.37
CA TYR A 742 -30.89 -4.41 8.16
C TYR A 742 -31.85 -3.35 8.68
N TYR A 743 -32.79 -2.88 7.83
CA TYR A 743 -33.89 -2.05 8.29
C TYR A 743 -34.66 -2.70 9.44
N ALA A 744 -35.02 -3.98 9.29
CA ALA A 744 -35.80 -4.71 10.30
C ALA A 744 -35.04 -4.92 11.61
N ILE A 745 -33.71 -5.05 11.57
CA ILE A 745 -32.85 -5.10 12.76
C ILE A 745 -32.87 -3.75 13.50
N GLN A 746 -32.68 -2.67 12.77
CA GLN A 746 -32.64 -1.31 13.35
C GLN A 746 -33.99 -0.92 13.97
N THR A 747 -35.10 -1.23 13.31
CA THR A 747 -36.46 -0.91 13.77
C THR A 747 -37.11 -2.01 14.65
N TYR A 748 -36.43 -3.15 14.80
CA TYR A 748 -36.93 -4.34 15.52
C TYR A 748 -38.22 -4.90 14.88
N ASP A 749 -38.33 -4.87 13.54
CA ASP A 749 -39.47 -5.36 12.78
C ASP A 749 -39.32 -6.85 12.44
N LEU A 750 -39.66 -7.72 13.41
CA LEU A 750 -39.55 -9.18 13.24
C LEU A 750 -40.36 -9.77 12.08
N PRO A 751 -41.60 -9.33 11.76
CA PRO A 751 -42.33 -9.74 10.56
C PRO A 751 -41.54 -9.51 9.26
N VAL A 752 -41.02 -8.31 9.04
CA VAL A 752 -40.20 -7.97 7.87
C VAL A 752 -38.92 -8.80 7.83
N MET A 753 -38.20 -8.92 8.96
CA MET A 753 -37.01 -9.74 9.05
C MET A 753 -37.25 -11.19 8.66
N ARG A 754 -38.31 -11.83 9.20
CA ARG A 754 -38.66 -13.22 8.93
C ARG A 754 -38.99 -13.43 7.45
N GLU A 755 -39.75 -12.53 6.84
CA GLU A 755 -40.14 -12.61 5.43
C GLU A 755 -38.94 -12.49 4.51
N HIS A 756 -38.08 -11.50 4.71
CA HIS A 756 -36.93 -11.27 3.85
C HIS A 756 -35.81 -12.29 4.06
N LEU A 757 -35.61 -12.83 5.27
CA LEU A 757 -34.77 -14.03 5.50
C LEU A 757 -35.29 -15.23 4.73
N ARG A 758 -36.59 -15.54 4.83
CA ARG A 758 -37.24 -16.67 4.10
C ARG A 758 -37.05 -16.54 2.60
N LEU A 759 -37.24 -15.35 2.03
CA LEU A 759 -37.12 -15.10 0.59
C LEU A 759 -35.63 -15.11 0.15
N GLY A 760 -34.74 -14.49 0.89
CA GLY A 760 -33.31 -14.45 0.58
C GLY A 760 -32.67 -15.85 0.66
N MET A 761 -33.06 -16.68 1.62
CA MET A 761 -32.55 -18.05 1.75
C MET A 761 -33.01 -18.99 0.62
N GLN A 762 -34.02 -18.63 -0.19
CA GLN A 762 -34.40 -19.39 -1.39
C GLN A 762 -33.31 -19.35 -2.48
N TYR A 763 -32.42 -18.36 -2.45
CA TYR A 763 -31.30 -18.26 -3.38
C TYR A 763 -30.09 -19.13 -2.99
N LYS A 764 -30.21 -20.05 -2.00
CA LYS A 764 -29.12 -20.91 -1.52
C LYS A 764 -28.28 -21.49 -2.64
N SER A 765 -28.92 -22.17 -3.62
CA SER A 765 -28.19 -22.82 -4.73
C SER A 765 -27.37 -21.89 -5.63
N ARG A 766 -27.58 -20.57 -5.50
CA ARG A 766 -26.85 -19.54 -6.23
C ARG A 766 -25.80 -18.86 -5.36
N LEU A 767 -25.97 -18.88 -4.04
CA LEU A 767 -25.16 -18.14 -3.08
C LEU A 767 -24.25 -19.05 -2.23
N GLU A 768 -24.39 -20.38 -2.31
CA GLU A 768 -23.75 -21.32 -1.38
C GLU A 768 -22.21 -21.26 -1.34
N ASN A 769 -21.58 -20.61 -2.33
CA ASN A 769 -20.13 -20.38 -2.37
C ASN A 769 -19.79 -18.88 -2.28
N THR A 770 -20.72 -18.04 -1.86
CA THR A 770 -20.51 -16.60 -1.69
C THR A 770 -20.58 -16.19 -0.22
N PRO A 771 -19.88 -15.11 0.18
CA PRO A 771 -19.97 -14.60 1.55
C PRO A 771 -21.38 -14.23 2.00
N ASP A 772 -22.25 -13.84 1.08
CA ASP A 772 -23.63 -13.44 1.41
C ASP A 772 -24.45 -14.59 1.97
N TRP A 773 -24.15 -15.84 1.58
CA TRP A 773 -24.79 -17.00 2.21
C TRP A 773 -24.41 -17.08 3.71
N GLY A 774 -23.17 -16.85 4.06
CA GLY A 774 -22.71 -16.76 5.46
C GLY A 774 -23.42 -15.65 6.24
N LYS A 775 -23.67 -14.48 5.59
CA LYS A 775 -24.46 -13.38 6.19
C LYS A 775 -25.90 -13.83 6.48
N PHE A 776 -26.59 -14.51 5.55
CA PHE A 776 -27.93 -15.04 5.80
C PHE A 776 -27.96 -16.06 6.96
N LEU A 777 -26.95 -16.93 7.07
CA LEU A 777 -26.86 -17.87 8.20
C LEU A 777 -26.71 -17.10 9.53
N ARG A 778 -25.84 -16.08 9.59
CA ARG A 778 -25.65 -15.26 10.78
C ARG A 778 -26.91 -14.49 11.16
N LEU A 779 -27.57 -13.88 10.19
CA LEU A 779 -28.80 -13.10 10.41
C LEU A 779 -30.00 -13.97 10.77
N GLN A 780 -30.03 -15.23 10.31
CA GLN A 780 -30.98 -16.21 10.81
C GLN A 780 -30.74 -16.53 12.30
N GLY A 781 -29.47 -16.63 12.72
CA GLY A 781 -29.11 -16.75 14.13
C GLY A 781 -29.55 -15.52 14.93
N LEU A 782 -29.28 -14.31 14.44
CA LEU A 782 -29.72 -13.07 15.07
C LEU A 782 -31.25 -12.97 15.20
N MET A 783 -32.01 -13.42 14.21
CA MET A 783 -33.47 -13.48 14.33
C MET A 783 -33.88 -14.37 15.50
N TYR A 784 -33.25 -15.53 15.70
CA TYR A 784 -33.54 -16.41 16.84
C TYR A 784 -33.12 -15.79 18.19
N LEU A 785 -32.04 -14.99 18.22
CA LEU A 785 -31.69 -14.18 19.39
C LEU A 785 -32.82 -13.20 19.73
N MET A 786 -33.33 -12.46 18.73
CA MET A 786 -34.37 -11.46 18.89
C MET A 786 -35.74 -12.03 19.33
N ILE A 787 -35.97 -13.30 19.17
CA ILE A 787 -37.21 -13.99 19.63
C ILE A 787 -36.98 -14.85 20.88
N GLY A 788 -35.79 -14.83 21.50
CA GLY A 788 -35.49 -15.58 22.72
C GLY A 788 -35.22 -17.06 22.54
N GLU A 789 -35.00 -17.54 21.32
CA GLU A 789 -34.76 -18.99 21.02
C GLU A 789 -33.23 -19.25 20.98
N TYR A 790 -32.57 -19.17 22.14
CA TYR A 790 -31.10 -19.09 22.24
C TYR A 790 -30.37 -20.34 21.71
N ASP A 791 -30.90 -21.56 21.93
CA ASP A 791 -30.27 -22.79 21.41
C ASP A 791 -30.26 -22.82 19.87
N LYS A 792 -31.38 -22.40 19.26
CA LYS A 792 -31.44 -22.27 17.80
C LYS A 792 -30.53 -21.18 17.30
N CYS A 793 -30.43 -20.05 18.01
CA CYS A 793 -29.52 -18.98 17.69
C CYS A 793 -28.06 -19.51 17.62
N ARG A 794 -27.57 -20.12 18.68
CA ARG A 794 -26.22 -20.71 18.75
C ARG A 794 -25.97 -21.69 17.59
N SER A 795 -26.90 -22.60 17.32
CA SER A 795 -26.76 -23.58 16.24
C SER A 795 -26.62 -22.93 14.84
N TRP A 796 -27.35 -21.86 14.57
CA TRP A 796 -27.25 -21.18 13.29
C TRP A 796 -25.97 -20.33 13.18
N LEU A 797 -25.52 -19.73 14.28
CA LEU A 797 -24.26 -18.97 14.34
C LEU A 797 -23.04 -19.88 14.18
N ASP A 798 -23.02 -21.06 14.79
CA ASP A 798 -21.95 -22.06 14.59
C ASP A 798 -21.85 -22.49 13.12
N ARG A 799 -22.97 -22.62 12.44
CA ARG A 799 -23.00 -22.91 11.00
C ARG A 799 -22.46 -21.75 10.18
N SER A 800 -22.74 -20.49 10.57
CA SER A 800 -22.18 -19.30 9.91
C SER A 800 -20.67 -19.22 10.12
N ILE A 801 -20.17 -19.45 11.34
CA ILE A 801 -18.74 -19.46 11.64
C ILE A 801 -18.03 -20.51 10.80
N SER A 802 -18.49 -21.78 10.84
CA SER A 802 -17.90 -22.88 10.06
C SER A 802 -17.92 -22.60 8.55
N PHE A 803 -18.94 -21.91 8.07
CA PHE A 803 -19.02 -21.50 6.67
C PHE A 803 -17.97 -20.46 6.30
N PHE A 804 -17.84 -19.39 7.10
CA PHE A 804 -16.83 -18.35 6.84
C PHE A 804 -15.39 -18.90 7.01
N GLU A 805 -15.15 -19.79 7.97
CA GLU A 805 -13.85 -20.48 8.10
C GLU A 805 -13.54 -21.33 6.86
N SER A 806 -14.55 -21.98 6.25
CA SER A 806 -14.35 -22.75 5.02
C SER A 806 -14.04 -21.89 3.79
N LEU A 807 -14.50 -20.65 3.77
CA LEU A 807 -14.18 -19.68 2.72
C LEU A 807 -12.80 -19.03 2.90
N ASP A 808 -12.28 -19.01 4.12
CA ASP A 808 -10.97 -18.42 4.46
C ASP A 808 -9.86 -19.48 4.48
N ALA A 809 -9.98 -20.52 3.65
CA ALA A 809 -9.03 -21.63 3.59
C ALA A 809 -7.59 -21.19 3.32
N ASP A 810 -7.40 -20.01 2.69
CA ASP A 810 -6.10 -19.41 2.40
C ASP A 810 -5.47 -18.70 3.62
N GLY A 811 -6.21 -18.55 4.72
CA GLY A 811 -5.75 -17.92 5.97
C GLY A 811 -5.58 -16.41 5.92
N GLU A 812 -6.11 -15.74 4.88
CA GLU A 812 -6.00 -14.28 4.71
C GLU A 812 -6.84 -13.46 5.71
N GLY A 813 -7.76 -14.11 6.44
CA GLY A 813 -8.58 -13.47 7.46
C GLY A 813 -9.60 -12.46 6.91
N ARG A 814 -10.08 -12.65 5.68
CA ARG A 814 -11.07 -11.75 5.03
C ARG A 814 -12.40 -11.69 5.77
N TYR A 815 -12.78 -12.76 6.47
CA TYR A 815 -14.08 -12.92 7.12
C TYR A 815 -14.03 -12.81 8.65
N VAL A 816 -12.93 -12.36 9.22
CA VAL A 816 -12.74 -12.28 10.68
C VAL A 816 -13.81 -11.42 11.35
N ILE A 817 -14.28 -10.34 10.72
CA ILE A 817 -15.34 -9.48 11.24
C ILE A 817 -16.69 -10.21 11.30
N SER A 818 -17.03 -10.97 10.26
CA SER A 818 -18.27 -11.73 10.22
C SER A 818 -18.29 -12.85 11.26
N ILE A 819 -17.13 -13.47 11.53
CA ILE A 819 -16.93 -14.49 12.58
C ILE A 819 -17.02 -13.82 13.96
N ALA A 820 -16.36 -12.69 14.16
CA ALA A 820 -16.43 -11.90 15.40
C ALA A 820 -17.87 -11.50 15.75
N GLY A 821 -18.64 -11.02 14.76
CA GLY A 821 -20.05 -10.71 14.94
C GLY A 821 -20.91 -11.92 15.32
N ALA A 822 -20.60 -13.12 14.80
CA ALA A 822 -21.29 -14.33 15.20
C ALA A 822 -20.96 -14.71 16.64
N TYR A 823 -19.70 -14.62 17.07
CA TYR A 823 -19.32 -14.84 18.48
C TYR A 823 -19.96 -13.80 19.43
N ASN A 824 -20.06 -12.54 19.00
CA ASN A 824 -20.77 -11.51 19.76
C ASN A 824 -22.24 -11.89 20.00
N TYR A 825 -22.96 -12.38 18.99
CA TYR A 825 -24.35 -12.81 19.15
C TYR A 825 -24.49 -14.07 20.01
N ILE A 826 -23.51 -15.00 19.98
CA ILE A 826 -23.46 -16.14 20.91
C ILE A 826 -23.26 -15.63 22.35
N ALA A 827 -22.35 -14.68 22.57
CA ALA A 827 -22.13 -14.07 23.87
C ALA A 827 -23.41 -13.43 24.42
N GLU A 828 -24.15 -12.69 23.57
CA GLU A 828 -25.44 -12.08 23.93
C GLU A 828 -26.47 -13.14 24.40
N THR A 829 -26.52 -14.34 23.78
CA THR A 829 -27.39 -15.40 24.29
C THR A 829 -27.08 -15.76 25.74
N TYR A 830 -25.79 -15.91 26.08
CA TYR A 830 -25.37 -16.25 27.45
C TYR A 830 -25.57 -15.06 28.41
N ARG A 831 -25.37 -13.82 27.97
CA ARG A 831 -25.67 -12.63 28.80
C ARG A 831 -27.15 -12.56 29.17
N LEU A 832 -28.06 -12.82 28.22
CA LEU A 832 -29.51 -12.81 28.45
C LEU A 832 -29.95 -13.99 29.32
N GLU A 833 -29.25 -15.14 29.24
CA GLU A 833 -29.40 -16.28 30.17
C GLU A 833 -28.77 -16.01 31.57
N ARG A 834 -28.13 -14.84 31.78
CA ARG A 834 -27.38 -14.44 32.98
C ARG A 834 -26.17 -15.33 33.30
N ASN A 835 -25.64 -16.03 32.33
CA ASN A 835 -24.39 -16.78 32.41
C ASN A 835 -23.21 -15.92 32.00
N PHE A 836 -22.83 -14.98 32.89
CA PHE A 836 -21.83 -13.97 32.58
C PHE A 836 -20.44 -14.56 32.27
N ASP A 837 -20.03 -15.63 32.97
CA ASP A 837 -18.74 -16.28 32.73
C ASP A 837 -18.61 -16.75 31.28
N LYS A 838 -19.63 -17.40 30.73
CA LYS A 838 -19.63 -17.80 29.32
C LYS A 838 -19.79 -16.61 28.37
N ALA A 839 -20.60 -15.62 28.74
CA ALA A 839 -20.77 -14.43 27.93
C ALA A 839 -19.42 -13.73 27.72
N LEU A 840 -18.67 -13.48 28.79
CA LEU A 840 -17.35 -12.84 28.74
C LEU A 840 -16.35 -13.66 27.92
N GLU A 841 -16.33 -15.01 28.08
CA GLU A 841 -15.49 -15.90 27.25
C GLU A 841 -15.75 -15.74 25.75
N TYR A 842 -17.00 -15.61 25.35
CA TYR A 842 -17.36 -15.46 23.92
C TYR A 842 -17.12 -14.04 23.40
N TYR A 843 -17.25 -13.00 24.26
CA TYR A 843 -16.82 -11.65 23.89
C TYR A 843 -15.31 -11.56 23.71
N ASP A 844 -14.52 -12.21 24.54
CA ASP A 844 -13.07 -12.31 24.38
C ASP A 844 -12.70 -12.95 23.04
N LYS A 845 -13.40 -14.03 22.66
CA LYS A 845 -13.23 -14.65 21.33
C LYS A 845 -13.56 -13.64 20.21
N ALA A 846 -14.67 -12.92 20.33
CA ALA A 846 -15.06 -11.93 19.34
C ALA A 846 -14.00 -10.82 19.20
N ILE A 847 -13.49 -10.30 20.34
CA ILE A 847 -12.43 -9.28 20.33
C ILE A 847 -11.11 -9.85 19.78
N LEU A 848 -10.74 -11.08 20.11
CA LEU A 848 -9.52 -11.69 19.58
C LEU A 848 -9.54 -11.79 18.06
N PHE A 849 -10.67 -12.14 17.46
CA PHE A 849 -10.85 -12.11 16.00
C PHE A 849 -10.81 -10.69 15.46
N ASN A 850 -11.38 -9.74 16.19
CA ASN A 850 -11.39 -8.33 15.87
C ASN A 850 -9.98 -7.73 15.80
N GLN A 851 -9.13 -8.02 16.77
CA GLN A 851 -7.77 -7.48 16.87
C GLN A 851 -6.81 -7.98 15.78
N ARG A 852 -7.16 -9.02 15.03
CA ARG A 852 -6.30 -9.56 13.96
C ARG A 852 -6.10 -8.61 12.80
N ARG A 853 -7.01 -7.66 12.55
CA ARG A 853 -6.95 -6.74 11.39
C ARG A 853 -7.17 -5.25 11.72
N GLY A 854 -7.06 -4.84 12.98
CA GLY A 854 -7.20 -3.44 13.40
C GLY A 854 -8.64 -2.96 13.65
N SER A 855 -8.84 -1.65 13.78
CA SER A 855 -10.16 -1.05 14.05
C SER A 855 -10.97 -0.93 12.75
N TYR A 856 -12.26 -1.28 12.78
CA TYR A 856 -13.16 -1.24 11.63
C TYR A 856 -14.60 -0.98 12.04
N PRO A 857 -15.48 -0.57 11.10
CA PRO A 857 -16.91 -0.43 11.37
C PRO A 857 -17.52 -1.72 11.89
N GLY A 858 -18.42 -1.62 12.87
CA GLY A 858 -19.05 -2.78 13.53
C GLY A 858 -18.30 -3.27 14.78
N ALA A 859 -17.03 -2.92 14.98
CA ALA A 859 -16.32 -3.25 16.21
C ALA A 859 -16.96 -2.56 17.43
N ALA A 860 -17.43 -1.33 17.28
CA ALA A 860 -18.08 -0.55 18.33
C ALA A 860 -19.26 -1.30 18.96
N ILE A 861 -20.00 -2.07 18.18
CA ILE A 861 -21.12 -2.91 18.65
C ILE A 861 -20.61 -3.97 19.64
N ILE A 862 -19.53 -4.68 19.27
CA ILE A 862 -18.95 -5.74 20.10
C ILE A 862 -18.46 -5.18 21.44
N TYR A 863 -17.77 -4.04 21.40
CA TYR A 863 -17.28 -3.37 22.63
C TYR A 863 -18.43 -2.81 23.47
N THR A 864 -19.54 -2.37 22.85
CA THR A 864 -20.75 -1.94 23.58
C THR A 864 -21.40 -3.10 24.30
N ASP A 865 -21.65 -4.22 23.60
CA ASP A 865 -22.31 -5.40 24.17
C ASP A 865 -21.46 -6.01 25.29
N TYR A 866 -20.14 -6.08 25.11
CA TYR A 866 -19.21 -6.53 26.14
C TYR A 866 -19.20 -5.58 27.35
N GLY A 867 -19.12 -4.28 27.11
CA GLY A 867 -19.17 -3.27 28.18
C GLY A 867 -20.47 -3.33 29.01
N VAL A 868 -21.62 -3.57 28.36
CA VAL A 868 -22.90 -3.78 29.04
C VAL A 868 -22.87 -5.06 29.87
N ALA A 869 -22.31 -6.17 29.31
CA ALA A 869 -22.17 -7.43 30.03
C ALA A 869 -21.27 -7.30 31.27
N ALA A 870 -20.12 -6.63 31.13
CA ALA A 870 -19.19 -6.33 32.21
C ALA A 870 -19.85 -5.47 33.30
N TYR A 871 -20.66 -4.47 32.93
CA TYR A 871 -21.43 -3.69 33.88
C TYR A 871 -22.43 -4.57 34.65
N GLN A 872 -23.14 -5.46 33.96
CA GLN A 872 -24.15 -6.34 34.56
C GLN A 872 -23.53 -7.44 35.45
N SER A 873 -22.28 -7.88 35.16
CA SER A 873 -21.52 -8.81 36.01
C SER A 873 -20.91 -8.13 37.25
N GLY A 874 -20.88 -6.79 37.28
CA GLY A 874 -20.31 -6.01 38.39
C GLY A 874 -18.91 -5.47 38.16
N GLU A 875 -18.31 -5.71 37.00
CA GLU A 875 -16.96 -5.26 36.62
C GLU A 875 -17.00 -3.83 36.03
N LYS A 876 -17.31 -2.85 36.88
CA LYS A 876 -17.58 -1.46 36.44
C LYS A 876 -16.41 -0.79 35.73
N GLU A 877 -15.17 -1.01 36.16
CA GLU A 877 -14.00 -0.36 35.54
C GLU A 877 -13.76 -0.92 34.12
N VAL A 878 -13.83 -2.22 33.95
CA VAL A 878 -13.75 -2.86 32.65
C VAL A 878 -14.87 -2.37 31.72
N ALA A 879 -16.10 -2.27 32.26
CA ALA A 879 -17.23 -1.73 31.48
C ALA A 879 -16.97 -0.30 30.99
N ARG A 880 -16.41 0.55 31.83
CA ARG A 880 -16.06 1.94 31.51
C ARG A 880 -15.04 2.02 30.38
N GLU A 881 -13.96 1.23 30.47
CA GLU A 881 -12.92 1.18 29.46
C GLU A 881 -13.47 0.73 28.11
N LEU A 882 -14.23 -0.38 28.08
CA LEU A 882 -14.83 -0.93 26.86
C LEU A 882 -15.81 0.05 26.19
N LEU A 883 -16.67 0.68 26.97
CA LEU A 883 -17.66 1.64 26.47
C LEU A 883 -17.02 2.95 26.01
N SER A 884 -15.95 3.42 26.67
CA SER A 884 -15.18 4.58 26.21
C SER A 884 -14.50 4.31 24.88
N TYR A 885 -13.93 3.12 24.71
CA TYR A 885 -13.36 2.73 23.44
C TYR A 885 -14.43 2.56 22.34
N ALA A 886 -15.63 2.04 22.69
CA ALA A 886 -16.74 2.00 21.76
C ALA A 886 -17.16 3.42 21.29
N GLU A 887 -17.20 4.41 22.20
CA GLU A 887 -17.49 5.81 21.85
C GLU A 887 -16.47 6.38 20.84
N GLU A 888 -15.17 6.11 21.04
CA GLU A 888 -14.11 6.51 20.10
C GLU A 888 -14.33 5.89 18.70
N LEU A 889 -14.68 4.59 18.65
CA LEU A 889 -14.97 3.89 17.39
C LEU A 889 -16.22 4.44 16.68
N TYR A 890 -17.30 4.74 17.43
CA TYR A 890 -18.50 5.37 16.86
C TYR A 890 -18.21 6.74 16.24
N GLN A 891 -17.31 7.52 16.86
CA GLN A 891 -16.89 8.81 16.32
C GLN A 891 -16.02 8.65 15.06
N SER A 892 -15.13 7.65 15.06
CA SER A 892 -14.18 7.41 13.96
C SER A 892 -14.86 6.90 12.68
N PHE A 893 -15.88 6.04 12.84
CA PHE A 893 -16.55 5.39 11.72
C PHE A 893 -17.96 5.92 11.41
N HIS A 894 -18.43 6.96 12.10
CA HIS A 894 -19.78 7.53 11.95
C HIS A 894 -20.90 6.47 12.02
N GLU A 895 -20.71 5.47 12.89
CA GLU A 895 -21.66 4.40 13.08
C GLU A 895 -22.71 4.79 14.15
N TYR A 896 -23.95 4.42 13.91
CA TYR A 896 -25.09 4.75 14.80
C TYR A 896 -25.64 3.54 15.57
N SER A 897 -25.35 2.32 15.09
CA SER A 897 -25.89 1.08 15.67
C SER A 897 -25.42 0.89 17.11
N GLN A 898 -26.37 0.83 18.06
CA GLN A 898 -26.15 0.73 19.51
C GLN A 898 -25.38 1.90 20.18
N MET A 899 -24.94 2.93 19.42
CA MET A 899 -24.34 4.13 20.01
C MET A 899 -25.18 4.71 21.17
N PRO A 900 -26.54 4.81 21.10
CA PRO A 900 -27.36 5.28 22.21
C PRO A 900 -27.14 4.51 23.52
N ILE A 901 -26.93 3.19 23.43
CA ILE A 901 -26.70 2.33 24.61
C ILE A 901 -25.35 2.69 25.24
N ALA A 902 -24.26 2.70 24.46
CA ALA A 902 -22.93 3.04 24.97
C ALA A 902 -22.91 4.42 25.65
N LEU A 903 -23.45 5.44 24.98
CA LEU A 903 -23.49 6.81 25.49
C LEU A 903 -24.33 6.93 26.78
N SER A 904 -25.44 6.19 26.91
CA SER A 904 -26.26 6.22 28.12
C SER A 904 -25.54 5.62 29.34
N TYR A 905 -24.84 4.48 29.17
CA TYR A 905 -24.02 3.91 30.24
C TYR A 905 -22.84 4.80 30.61
N LEU A 906 -22.16 5.43 29.64
CA LEU A 906 -21.11 6.41 29.92
C LEU A 906 -21.66 7.64 30.68
N ALA A 907 -22.85 8.12 30.29
CA ALA A 907 -23.52 9.20 31.05
C ALA A 907 -23.85 8.80 32.49
N LEU A 908 -24.18 7.53 32.75
CA LEU A 908 -24.38 7.03 34.11
C LEU A 908 -23.08 7.08 34.93
N PHE A 909 -21.95 6.68 34.34
CA PHE A 909 -20.63 6.79 34.95
C PHE A 909 -20.22 8.24 35.18
N ASP A 910 -20.47 9.15 34.22
CA ASP A 910 -20.20 10.58 34.39
C ASP A 910 -20.97 11.16 35.59
N VAL A 911 -22.23 10.72 35.80
CA VAL A 911 -23.03 11.17 36.97
C VAL A 911 -22.46 10.61 38.27
N GLU A 912 -22.02 9.33 38.26
CA GLU A 912 -21.36 8.73 39.45
C GLU A 912 -20.08 9.54 39.82
N ASP A 913 -19.36 10.09 38.82
CA ASP A 913 -18.14 10.87 38.99
C ASP A 913 -18.40 12.37 39.20
N GLY A 914 -19.67 12.84 39.16
CA GLY A 914 -20.06 14.24 39.33
C GLY A 914 -19.82 15.10 38.07
N GLN A 915 -19.60 14.50 36.89
CA GLN A 915 -19.38 15.19 35.62
C GLN A 915 -20.71 15.45 34.89
N TYR A 916 -21.58 16.25 35.43
CA TYR A 916 -22.96 16.39 34.97
C TYR A 916 -23.10 17.01 33.59
N VAL A 917 -22.19 17.89 33.15
CA VAL A 917 -22.21 18.52 31.82
C VAL A 917 -21.92 17.48 30.73
N SER A 918 -20.92 16.64 30.95
CA SER A 918 -20.58 15.52 30.05
C SER A 918 -21.74 14.54 29.97
N ALA A 919 -22.30 14.14 31.11
CA ALA A 919 -23.47 13.27 31.18
C ALA A 919 -24.65 13.81 30.38
N ALA A 920 -24.97 15.10 30.49
CA ALA A 920 -26.08 15.74 29.77
C ALA A 920 -25.82 15.74 28.25
N ALA A 921 -24.59 16.01 27.80
CA ALA A 921 -24.23 16.00 26.40
C ALA A 921 -24.35 14.58 25.77
N ARG A 922 -23.79 13.56 26.45
CA ARG A 922 -23.88 12.16 25.99
C ARG A 922 -25.32 11.65 25.94
N LEU A 923 -26.10 11.95 27.00
CA LEU A 923 -27.50 11.49 27.05
C LEU A 923 -28.38 12.21 26.04
N SER A 924 -28.18 13.51 25.80
CA SER A 924 -28.87 14.22 24.71
C SER A 924 -28.60 13.60 23.36
N LYS A 925 -27.32 13.34 23.05
CA LYS A 925 -26.91 12.67 21.79
C LYS A 925 -27.53 11.27 21.66
N ALA A 926 -27.53 10.48 22.76
CA ALA A 926 -28.13 9.16 22.79
C ALA A 926 -29.62 9.18 22.44
N LEU A 927 -30.37 10.09 23.07
CA LEU A 927 -31.81 10.27 22.83
C LEU A 927 -32.10 10.76 21.40
N ASP A 928 -31.27 11.64 20.83
CA ASP A 928 -31.45 12.16 19.47
C ASP A 928 -31.19 11.08 18.42
N VAL A 929 -30.11 10.33 18.55
CA VAL A 929 -29.79 9.19 17.66
C VAL A 929 -30.85 8.09 17.78
N GLY A 930 -31.25 7.74 19.01
CA GLY A 930 -32.27 6.72 19.24
C GLY A 930 -33.62 7.09 18.61
N ARG A 931 -34.01 8.38 18.67
CA ARG A 931 -35.23 8.89 18.00
C ARG A 931 -35.12 8.84 16.48
N LYS A 932 -33.98 9.27 15.92
CA LYS A 932 -33.71 9.24 14.48
C LYS A 932 -33.82 7.81 13.92
N MET A 933 -33.20 6.86 14.59
CA MET A 933 -33.15 5.46 14.15
C MET A 933 -34.44 4.69 14.44
N GLY A 934 -35.31 5.20 15.31
CA GLY A 934 -36.60 4.57 15.63
C GLY A 934 -36.54 3.22 16.31
N SER A 935 -35.36 2.81 16.86
CA SER A 935 -35.17 1.50 17.48
C SER A 935 -35.84 1.40 18.86
N PRO A 936 -36.82 0.54 19.06
CA PRO A 936 -37.41 0.33 20.39
C PRO A 936 -36.38 -0.22 21.40
N TRP A 937 -35.41 -1.03 20.97
CA TRP A 937 -34.36 -1.56 21.81
C TRP A 937 -33.45 -0.44 22.33
N TRP A 938 -32.87 0.35 21.43
CA TRP A 938 -31.94 1.41 21.84
C TRP A 938 -32.66 2.48 22.67
N ASN A 939 -33.85 2.89 22.28
CA ASN A 939 -34.65 3.84 23.04
C ASN A 939 -35.04 3.30 24.41
N GLY A 940 -35.49 2.04 24.49
CA GLY A 940 -35.90 1.41 25.73
C GLY A 940 -34.76 1.34 26.76
N ILE A 941 -33.57 0.88 26.34
CA ILE A 941 -32.39 0.83 27.21
C ILE A 941 -31.90 2.23 27.59
N THR A 942 -31.89 3.18 26.66
CA THR A 942 -31.53 4.58 26.95
C THR A 942 -32.47 5.18 28.00
N LEU A 943 -33.79 5.01 27.87
CA LEU A 943 -34.78 5.49 28.86
C LEU A 943 -34.64 4.77 30.20
N TYR A 944 -34.34 3.47 30.21
CA TYR A 944 -34.08 2.73 31.44
C TYR A 944 -32.82 3.23 32.17
N ILE A 945 -31.71 3.51 31.45
CA ILE A 945 -30.53 4.07 32.07
C ILE A 945 -30.79 5.53 32.56
N THR A 946 -31.51 6.30 31.75
CA THR A 946 -31.96 7.65 32.14
C THR A 946 -32.79 7.63 33.44
N TRP A 947 -33.63 6.60 33.61
CA TRP A 947 -34.36 6.38 34.89
C TRP A 947 -33.41 6.10 36.03
N LYS A 948 -32.38 5.23 35.85
CA LYS A 948 -31.38 4.97 36.88
C LYS A 948 -30.61 6.25 37.27
N ILE A 949 -30.22 7.06 36.28
CA ILE A 949 -29.57 8.37 36.54
C ILE A 949 -30.47 9.27 37.40
N ARG A 950 -31.75 9.34 37.02
CA ARG A 950 -32.75 10.13 37.79
C ARG A 950 -32.83 9.67 39.24
N LEU A 951 -32.95 8.38 39.50
CA LEU A 951 -33.00 7.81 40.86
C LEU A 951 -31.71 8.09 41.66
N LEU A 952 -30.56 8.03 41.01
CA LEU A 952 -29.28 8.31 41.64
C LEU A 952 -29.19 9.77 42.10
N LEU A 953 -29.57 10.72 41.24
CA LEU A 953 -29.58 12.15 41.58
C LEU A 953 -30.59 12.48 42.66
N GLU A 954 -31.79 11.90 42.63
CA GLU A 954 -32.79 12.07 43.67
C GLU A 954 -32.31 11.53 45.02
N LYS A 955 -31.66 10.37 45.05
CA LYS A 955 -31.08 9.76 46.27
C LYS A 955 -29.98 10.64 46.86
N GLN A 956 -29.22 11.32 46.06
CA GLN A 956 -28.16 12.24 46.47
C GLN A 956 -28.67 13.67 46.75
N ALA A 957 -29.95 13.95 46.50
CA ALA A 957 -30.58 15.26 46.59
C ALA A 957 -29.90 16.33 45.73
N ILE A 958 -29.37 15.92 44.57
CA ILE A 958 -28.69 16.77 43.60
C ILE A 958 -29.67 17.15 42.49
N ASN A 959 -29.81 18.45 42.24
CA ASN A 959 -30.59 18.96 41.09
C ASN A 959 -29.66 19.46 40.01
N VAL A 960 -29.74 18.83 38.81
CA VAL A 960 -28.98 19.19 37.59
C VAL A 960 -29.97 19.62 36.53
N PRO A 961 -30.15 20.91 36.28
CA PRO A 961 -31.12 21.40 35.30
C PRO A 961 -30.90 20.86 33.90
N GLU A 962 -29.64 20.73 33.46
CA GLU A 962 -29.24 20.26 32.15
C GLU A 962 -29.69 18.80 31.87
N LEU A 963 -29.69 17.96 32.91
CA LEU A 963 -30.17 16.59 32.84
C LEU A 963 -31.68 16.51 32.96
N SER A 964 -32.28 17.33 33.86
CA SER A 964 -33.70 17.25 34.18
C SER A 964 -34.65 17.59 33.04
N VAL A 965 -34.15 18.26 31.99
CA VAL A 965 -34.93 18.57 30.78
C VAL A 965 -34.97 17.38 29.79
N LEU A 966 -34.11 16.38 29.98
CA LEU A 966 -33.98 15.22 29.05
C LEU A 966 -35.00 14.10 29.33
N TRP A 967 -35.73 14.16 30.45
CA TRP A 967 -36.75 13.19 30.78
C TRP A 967 -38.08 13.84 31.20
N PRO A 968 -39.19 13.10 31.11
CA PRO A 968 -40.50 13.57 31.58
C PRO A 968 -40.48 13.91 33.08
N GLN A 969 -41.06 15.06 33.47
CA GLN A 969 -41.14 15.45 34.86
C GLN A 969 -41.98 14.46 35.69
N ASP A 970 -43.09 13.93 35.14
CA ASP A 970 -43.87 12.86 35.73
C ASP A 970 -43.12 11.51 35.62
N LYS A 971 -42.82 10.91 36.80
CA LYS A 971 -42.14 9.60 36.92
C LYS A 971 -42.89 8.47 36.21
N ARG A 972 -44.23 8.48 36.32
CA ARG A 972 -45.04 7.45 35.65
C ARG A 972 -44.97 7.57 34.15
N LYS A 973 -45.05 8.77 33.62
CA LYS A 973 -44.87 9.02 32.21
C LYS A 973 -43.53 8.48 31.70
N HIS A 974 -42.46 8.69 32.45
CA HIS A 974 -41.14 8.14 32.11
C HIS A 974 -41.14 6.62 32.10
N CYS A 975 -41.74 5.96 33.15
CA CYS A 975 -41.86 4.50 33.15
C CYS A 975 -42.70 3.95 32.01
N ILE A 976 -43.81 4.61 31.67
CA ILE A 976 -44.68 4.19 30.57
C ILE A 976 -43.95 4.32 29.25
N GLU A 977 -43.29 5.43 28.92
CA GLU A 977 -42.51 5.61 27.69
C GLU A 977 -41.39 4.57 27.56
N CYS A 978 -40.74 4.24 28.67
CA CYS A 978 -39.72 3.18 28.69
C CYS A 978 -40.35 1.80 28.38
N LEU A 979 -41.45 1.46 29.07
CA LEU A 979 -42.14 0.17 28.88
C LEU A 979 -42.78 0.04 27.47
N ASP A 980 -43.28 1.13 26.89
CA ASP A 980 -43.77 1.15 25.50
C ASP A 980 -42.71 0.71 24.48
N CYS A 981 -41.46 0.99 24.79
CA CYS A 981 -40.33 0.52 23.99
C CYS A 981 -39.94 -0.92 24.34
N LEU A 982 -39.78 -1.25 25.65
CA LEU A 982 -39.28 -2.54 26.12
C LEU A 982 -40.26 -3.71 25.84
N HIS A 983 -41.57 -3.46 25.89
CA HIS A 983 -42.60 -4.48 25.60
C HIS A 983 -42.62 -4.96 24.13
N ARG A 984 -41.93 -4.25 23.23
CA ARG A 984 -41.74 -4.71 21.83
C ARG A 984 -40.65 -5.75 21.69
N LEU A 985 -39.86 -5.94 22.75
CA LEU A 985 -38.74 -6.90 22.81
C LEU A 985 -39.19 -8.18 23.51
N GLU A 986 -38.36 -9.25 23.43
CA GLU A 986 -38.51 -10.38 24.33
C GLU A 986 -38.38 -9.96 25.81
N PRO A 987 -38.97 -10.70 26.77
CA PRO A 987 -38.88 -10.39 28.19
C PRO A 987 -37.44 -10.24 28.67
N ARG A 988 -37.13 -9.11 29.31
CA ARG A 988 -35.82 -8.76 29.85
C ARG A 988 -35.89 -8.34 31.31
N THR A 989 -34.76 -8.34 31.98
CA THR A 989 -34.63 -7.88 33.37
C THR A 989 -35.08 -6.43 33.50
N GLU A 990 -34.69 -5.57 32.54
CA GLU A 990 -35.03 -4.14 32.50
C GLU A 990 -36.55 -3.93 32.42
N THR A 991 -37.25 -4.76 31.65
CA THR A 991 -38.71 -4.73 31.55
C THR A 991 -39.36 -5.03 32.92
N ALA A 992 -38.94 -6.13 33.56
CA ALA A 992 -39.47 -6.51 34.87
C ALA A 992 -39.22 -5.48 35.96
N GLU A 993 -38.02 -4.87 35.99
CA GLU A 993 -37.68 -3.79 36.93
C GLU A 993 -38.56 -2.55 36.72
N MET A 994 -38.82 -2.16 35.46
CA MET A 994 -39.65 -1.01 35.16
C MET A 994 -41.18 -1.26 35.47
N GLU A 995 -41.67 -2.51 35.26
CA GLU A 995 -43.03 -2.92 35.65
C GLU A 995 -43.24 -2.82 37.14
N GLN A 996 -42.32 -3.37 37.95
CA GLN A 996 -42.35 -3.27 39.38
C GLN A 996 -42.31 -1.82 39.87
N THR A 997 -41.49 -1.01 39.21
CA THR A 997 -41.39 0.43 39.50
C THR A 997 -42.70 1.16 39.21
N LEU A 998 -43.35 0.85 38.08
CA LEU A 998 -44.64 1.46 37.72
C LEU A 998 -45.76 1.05 38.71
N GLU A 999 -45.79 -0.23 39.10
CA GLU A 999 -46.72 -0.74 40.14
C GLU A 999 -46.54 0.01 41.48
N ALA A 1000 -45.28 0.18 41.95
CA ALA A 1000 -45.00 0.93 43.18
C ALA A 1000 -45.48 2.39 43.08
N LEU A 1001 -45.20 3.07 41.97
CA LEU A 1001 -45.65 4.45 41.73
C LEU A 1001 -47.17 4.59 41.60
N ASN A 1002 -47.87 3.53 41.18
CA ASN A 1002 -49.33 3.50 41.16
C ASN A 1002 -49.95 3.28 42.55
N ALA A 1003 -49.29 2.45 43.38
CA ALA A 1003 -49.68 2.22 44.77
C ALA A 1003 -49.55 3.52 45.62
N GLU A 1004 -48.43 4.21 45.54
CA GLU A 1004 -48.19 5.49 46.23
C GLU A 1004 -49.27 6.55 45.87
N LYS A 1005 -49.77 6.54 44.67
CA LYS A 1005 -50.86 7.48 44.27
C LYS A 1005 -52.24 7.08 44.81
N ALA A 1006 -52.44 5.80 45.04
CA ALA A 1006 -53.72 5.29 45.56
C ALA A 1006 -53.83 5.56 47.08
N GLU A 1007 -52.65 5.72 47.73
CA GLU A 1007 -52.57 6.05 49.17
C GLU A 1007 -52.51 7.56 49.46
N SER A 1008 -52.15 8.39 48.50
CA SER A 1008 -52.13 9.86 48.56
C SER A 1008 -53.45 10.46 48.08
#